data_4e5ff3f3d977ce97eba5239831695579
#
_entry.id   4e5ff3f3d977ce97eba5239831695579
#
_cell.length_a   1.000
_cell.length_b   1.000
_cell.length_c   1.000
_cell.angle_alpha   90.00
_cell.angle_beta   90.00
_cell.angle_gamma   90.00
#
_symmetry.space_group_name_H-M   'P 1'
#
loop_
_entity.id
_entity.type
_entity.pdbx_description
1 polymer ?
#
loop_
_entity_poly.entity_id
_entity_poly.type
_entity_poly.pdbx_seq_one_letter_code
_entity_poly.pdbx_strand_id
1 'polypeptide(L)'
;MPPFKLHLLSLALISLHSLAGMATAQAQDVATDAGDVQSLASVVVSASKRGETLDQLNGAASVADRLALDDAQVSSTLELDRVFPELYMSHSATFLFPIITLRGVTSAQDFYNPALTVYVDGVPQLPTFAAQSLLGVEQVELLKGPQGTLYGKSAQGGVLNIVSHKPDNTPQFAARAGVSSRDGYQVQAEGSGPLVEDLLYGSVSLLGNDVNGDIRSDVIGSDKLGGVRSRAGNVKLRLAPTGSPWELGLSGGRDCATGDQEVYTLFDDYKSRRAYVSPHLPEAYRDYRQKRCANSFAANGQYDFDQWRVNVIASSQRVHTSRHWPIDIYFPQFSEHWKQNTQEVRLSTRANETGGASPRAWDAVFGLYRQEVDMSRGYQFDMVVPSLYRVVDSASTNRTESLAAYGDVTWHLTSKADITTGLRFTRDEARTRFDGEQMGNGFQGQASSSQNTWLGHVAAGYQFAPQWRGYINVAQGYKPLGYNLAPSSVDDAKGYGRERSISYEAGVRYSADTLRASMAVYRVDSKDVQLYGDGDVGNQTLRNVGDTRSVGVEFNTEWDITRQWTLSAGGFVNDATFRRFEDSSACTGCKHNDVPMAPRYGLTLAAKGNVRVGDTVLRPQLSVRRTGAHYFDSANTLRQNAYTVVDAGLAWSPTSNLELMLYAQNLTDKAYRTYGFSYGATGNFAQVAPGRTVGLTATYMY
;
A
#
# COMPACT_ATOMS: atom_id res chain seq x y z
N MET A 1 33.77 -12.04 4.02
CA MET A 1 32.59 -12.12 4.89
C MET A 1 33.06 -11.77 6.29
N PRO A 2 32.73 -10.63 6.87
CA PRO A 2 32.92 -10.39 8.28
C PRO A 2 31.75 -11.05 9.06
N PRO A 3 31.97 -11.60 10.24
CA PRO A 3 30.93 -12.30 11.00
C PRO A 3 29.91 -11.31 11.54
N PHE A 4 28.66 -11.60 11.33
CA PHE A 4 27.50 -10.94 11.93
C PHE A 4 27.61 -11.04 13.47
N LYS A 5 27.87 -9.94 14.14
CA LYS A 5 27.88 -9.91 15.62
C LYS A 5 26.44 -9.86 16.14
N LEU A 6 26.02 -10.95 16.74
CA LEU A 6 24.74 -11.20 17.42
C LEU A 6 24.59 -10.40 18.74
N HIS A 7 24.97 -9.13 18.78
CA HIS A 7 24.95 -8.35 20.04
C HIS A 7 23.70 -7.49 20.25
N LEU A 8 22.75 -7.47 19.31
CA LEU A 8 21.52 -6.68 19.44
C LEU A 8 20.33 -7.40 20.11
N LEU A 9 20.34 -8.74 20.18
CA LEU A 9 19.27 -9.49 20.85
C LEU A 9 19.39 -9.50 22.38
N SER A 10 20.58 -9.31 22.94
CA SER A 10 20.80 -9.36 24.38
C SER A 10 20.36 -8.09 25.12
N LEU A 11 20.29 -6.94 24.44
CA LEU A 11 19.86 -5.67 25.06
C LEU A 11 18.33 -5.50 25.12
N ALA A 12 17.58 -6.16 24.25
CA ALA A 12 16.12 -6.09 24.29
C ALA A 12 15.49 -6.95 25.40
N LEU A 13 16.15 -8.01 25.83
CA LEU A 13 15.68 -8.87 26.92
C LEU A 13 15.96 -8.33 28.34
N ILE A 14 16.97 -7.49 28.50
CA ILE A 14 17.34 -6.93 29.80
C ILE A 14 16.45 -5.75 30.20
N SER A 15 15.88 -5.02 29.26
CA SER A 15 14.97 -3.92 29.54
C SER A 15 13.53 -4.33 29.89
N LEU A 16 13.11 -5.56 29.57
CA LEU A 16 11.77 -6.06 29.96
C LEU A 16 11.67 -6.46 31.45
N HIS A 17 12.78 -6.79 32.10
CA HIS A 17 12.79 -7.19 33.54
C HIS A 17 12.70 -5.99 34.51
N SER A 18 12.95 -4.77 34.06
CA SER A 18 12.88 -3.57 34.92
C SER A 18 11.51 -2.88 34.92
N LEU A 19 10.60 -3.23 34.01
CA LEU A 19 9.21 -2.72 33.96
C LEU A 19 8.22 -3.56 34.77
N ALA A 20 8.57 -4.79 35.18
CA ALA A 20 7.71 -5.66 35.98
C ALA A 20 7.67 -5.31 37.49
N GLY A 21 8.44 -4.33 37.94
CA GLY A 21 8.61 -3.99 39.35
C GLY A 21 7.75 -2.86 39.93
N MET A 22 6.85 -2.24 39.16
CA MET A 22 6.08 -1.08 39.62
C MET A 22 4.55 -1.20 39.59
N ALA A 23 3.98 -2.38 39.64
CA ALA A 23 2.52 -2.54 39.72
C ALA A 23 2.11 -3.52 40.84
N THR A 24 2.44 -3.17 42.11
CA THR A 24 1.74 -3.72 43.26
C THR A 24 0.91 -2.62 43.92
N ALA A 25 -0.27 -2.38 43.37
CA ALA A 25 -1.37 -1.71 44.07
C ALA A 25 -2.45 -2.75 44.35
N GLN A 26 -2.83 -2.86 45.61
CA GLN A 26 -3.72 -3.83 46.20
C GLN A 26 -5.03 -4.03 45.43
N ALA A 27 -5.29 -5.27 45.00
CA ALA A 27 -6.61 -5.68 44.54
C ALA A 27 -7.49 -5.95 45.79
N GLN A 28 -8.57 -5.21 45.95
CA GLN A 28 -9.69 -5.64 46.73
C GLN A 28 -10.57 -6.57 45.90
N ASP A 29 -10.81 -7.76 46.44
CA ASP A 29 -11.73 -8.76 45.91
C ASP A 29 -13.14 -8.17 45.73
N VAL A 30 -13.62 -8.14 44.51
CA VAL A 30 -15.03 -8.06 44.16
C VAL A 30 -15.37 -9.28 43.33
N ALA A 31 -16.33 -10.02 43.84
CA ALA A 31 -16.76 -11.34 43.36
C ALA A 31 -17.12 -11.39 41.88
N THR A 32 -16.58 -12.39 41.24
CA THR A 32 -17.03 -13.22 40.12
C THR A 32 -18.37 -12.86 39.48
N ASP A 33 -18.27 -12.30 38.26
CA ASP A 33 -19.16 -12.68 37.18
C ASP A 33 -18.30 -13.33 36.08
N ALA A 34 -18.54 -14.62 35.84
CA ALA A 34 -17.83 -15.39 34.84
C ALA A 34 -18.39 -15.04 33.45
N GLY A 35 -18.08 -13.84 32.99
CA GLY A 35 -18.31 -13.42 31.61
C GLY A 35 -17.15 -13.91 30.74
N ASP A 36 -17.49 -14.56 29.66
CA ASP A 36 -16.60 -15.13 28.64
C ASP A 36 -15.37 -14.24 28.37
N VAL A 37 -14.21 -14.87 28.41
CA VAL A 37 -12.98 -14.32 27.82
C VAL A 37 -13.30 -14.10 26.35
N GLN A 38 -13.38 -12.86 25.91
CA GLN A 38 -13.60 -12.54 24.51
C GLN A 38 -12.37 -13.04 23.74
N SER A 39 -12.50 -14.25 23.18
CA SER A 39 -11.44 -14.82 22.36
C SER A 39 -11.22 -13.93 21.15
N LEU A 40 -9.97 -13.68 20.80
CA LEU A 40 -9.62 -12.95 19.57
C LEU A 40 -10.32 -13.62 18.38
N ALA A 41 -11.24 -12.92 17.71
CA ALA A 41 -12.05 -13.49 16.64
C ALA A 41 -11.18 -14.04 15.49
N SER A 42 -11.60 -15.14 14.87
CA SER A 42 -10.91 -15.69 13.69
C SER A 42 -10.98 -14.67 12.54
N VAL A 43 -9.82 -14.27 12.01
CA VAL A 43 -9.73 -13.29 10.92
C VAL A 43 -9.78 -14.01 9.57
N VAL A 44 -10.81 -13.73 8.77
CA VAL A 44 -10.95 -14.27 7.42
C VAL A 44 -10.17 -13.39 6.44
N VAL A 45 -9.37 -14.02 5.57
CA VAL A 45 -8.60 -13.36 4.52
C VAL A 45 -9.23 -13.65 3.17
N SER A 46 -9.85 -12.64 2.59
CA SER A 46 -10.51 -12.74 1.28
C SER A 46 -9.50 -12.70 0.11
N ALA A 47 -8.30 -12.16 0.35
CA ALA A 47 -7.22 -12.10 -0.63
C ALA A 47 -6.69 -13.49 -1.05
N SER A 48 -6.97 -14.57 -0.33
CA SER A 48 -6.70 -15.93 -0.81
C SER A 48 -7.62 -16.35 -1.98
N LYS A 49 -8.65 -15.54 -2.30
CA LYS A 49 -9.71 -15.83 -3.27
C LYS A 49 -10.56 -17.07 -2.93
N ARG A 50 -10.37 -17.65 -1.74
CA ARG A 50 -11.10 -18.83 -1.20
C ARG A 50 -11.77 -18.55 0.15
N GLY A 51 -11.46 -17.41 0.79
CA GLY A 51 -11.98 -17.06 2.12
C GLY A 51 -11.42 -17.93 3.24
N GLU A 52 -10.11 -18.14 3.26
CA GLU A 52 -9.39 -18.87 4.31
C GLU A 52 -9.17 -17.96 5.53
N THR A 53 -9.04 -18.56 6.71
CA THR A 53 -8.64 -17.81 7.90
C THR A 53 -7.14 -17.50 7.87
N LEU A 54 -6.73 -16.41 8.52
CA LEU A 54 -5.32 -16.02 8.62
C LEU A 54 -4.45 -17.18 9.13
N ASP A 55 -4.97 -17.98 10.09
CA ASP A 55 -4.26 -19.12 10.66
C ASP A 55 -4.07 -20.28 9.69
N GLN A 56 -4.91 -20.41 8.68
CA GLN A 56 -4.83 -21.48 7.67
C GLN A 56 -3.92 -21.15 6.48
N LEU A 57 -3.58 -19.88 6.27
CA LEU A 57 -2.74 -19.49 5.14
C LEU A 57 -1.32 -20.08 5.21
N ASN A 58 -0.82 -20.60 4.08
CA ASN A 58 0.55 -21.06 3.90
C ASN A 58 1.46 -19.96 3.34
N GLY A 59 1.42 -18.78 3.92
CA GLY A 59 2.17 -17.59 3.53
C GLY A 59 1.97 -16.47 4.54
N ALA A 60 2.87 -15.51 4.61
CA ALA A 60 2.76 -14.39 5.53
C ALA A 60 1.68 -13.41 5.08
N ALA A 61 0.85 -12.98 6.02
CA ALA A 61 -0.16 -11.94 5.81
C ALA A 61 -0.36 -11.12 7.09
N SER A 62 -0.87 -9.90 6.94
CA SER A 62 -1.33 -9.03 8.02
C SER A 62 -2.69 -8.46 7.66
N VAL A 63 -3.54 -8.23 8.66
CA VAL A 63 -4.88 -7.67 8.49
C VAL A 63 -5.07 -6.52 9.48
N ALA A 64 -5.61 -5.41 9.01
CA ALA A 64 -6.05 -4.30 9.83
C ALA A 64 -7.55 -4.11 9.63
N ASP A 65 -8.32 -4.27 10.68
CA ASP A 65 -9.76 -4.03 10.68
C ASP A 65 -10.09 -2.53 10.75
N ARG A 66 -11.37 -2.20 10.64
CA ARG A 66 -11.84 -0.83 10.70
C ARG A 66 -11.40 -0.11 11.98
N LEU A 67 -11.47 -0.78 13.14
CA LEU A 67 -11.10 -0.17 14.41
C LEU A 67 -9.61 0.18 14.45
N ALA A 68 -8.74 -0.70 13.95
CA ALA A 68 -7.30 -0.44 13.86
C ALA A 68 -6.99 0.74 12.92
N LEU A 69 -7.71 0.86 11.80
CA LEU A 69 -7.58 2.00 10.87
C LEU A 69 -8.04 3.30 11.51
N ASP A 70 -9.18 3.28 12.20
CA ASP A 70 -9.76 4.44 12.87
C ASP A 70 -8.89 4.92 14.03
N ASP A 71 -8.40 4.02 14.87
CA ASP A 71 -7.48 4.32 15.97
C ASP A 71 -6.18 4.95 15.46
N ALA A 72 -5.62 4.43 14.37
CA ALA A 72 -4.40 4.98 13.75
C ALA A 72 -4.68 6.24 12.90
N GLN A 73 -5.94 6.71 12.83
CA GLN A 73 -6.36 7.84 11.98
C GLN A 73 -5.91 7.65 10.53
N VAL A 74 -6.13 6.45 9.98
CA VAL A 74 -5.82 6.09 8.59
C VAL A 74 -7.05 6.37 7.74
N SER A 75 -6.96 7.33 6.84
CA SER A 75 -8.05 7.76 5.95
C SER A 75 -7.76 7.48 4.47
N SER A 76 -6.52 7.13 4.17
CA SER A 76 -6.06 6.81 2.82
C SER A 76 -5.04 5.67 2.82
N THR A 77 -4.86 5.05 1.66
CA THR A 77 -3.85 4.00 1.49
C THR A 77 -2.42 4.50 1.72
N LEU A 78 -2.16 5.81 1.62
CA LEU A 78 -0.84 6.40 1.89
C LEU A 78 -0.40 6.29 3.35
N GLU A 79 -1.31 6.02 4.25
CA GLU A 79 -1.09 6.03 5.70
C GLU A 79 -1.02 4.62 6.30
N LEU A 80 -1.08 3.58 5.45
CA LEU A 80 -1.14 2.17 5.87
C LEU A 80 0.14 1.68 6.56
N ASP A 81 1.27 2.37 6.42
CA ASP A 81 2.49 2.11 7.18
C ASP A 81 2.32 2.34 8.70
N ARG A 82 1.24 3.00 9.12
CA ARG A 82 0.89 3.17 10.54
C ARG A 82 0.34 1.88 11.16
N VAL A 83 -0.30 1.03 10.35
CA VAL A 83 -0.93 -0.23 10.79
C VAL A 83 -0.19 -1.48 10.33
N PHE A 84 0.67 -1.37 9.32
CA PHE A 84 1.50 -2.47 8.82
C PHE A 84 3.00 -2.16 9.02
N PRO A 85 3.60 -2.61 10.14
CA PRO A 85 4.99 -2.30 10.50
C PRO A 85 6.04 -2.74 9.48
N GLU A 86 5.75 -3.76 8.69
CA GLU A 86 6.60 -4.31 7.65
C GLU A 86 6.53 -3.56 6.31
N LEU A 87 5.53 -2.70 6.14
CA LEU A 87 5.33 -1.89 4.96
C LEU A 87 6.10 -0.58 5.09
N TYR A 88 6.98 -0.30 4.14
CA TYR A 88 7.58 1.03 4.03
C TYR A 88 6.90 1.80 2.89
N MET A 89 6.28 2.91 3.24
CA MET A 89 5.65 3.81 2.28
C MET A 89 6.37 5.15 2.31
N SER A 90 6.91 5.54 1.17
CA SER A 90 7.40 6.89 1.00
C SER A 90 6.28 7.74 0.43
N HIS A 91 5.94 8.78 1.18
CA HIS A 91 5.15 9.89 0.66
C HIS A 91 6.05 10.72 -0.26
N SER A 92 6.53 10.07 -1.33
CA SER A 92 7.44 10.70 -2.28
C SER A 92 6.79 11.94 -2.89
N ALA A 93 7.53 12.67 -3.66
CA ALA A 93 7.18 13.86 -4.40
C ALA A 93 5.69 13.98 -4.82
N THR A 94 4.95 12.90 -4.86
CA THR A 94 3.60 12.88 -5.42
C THR A 94 2.66 11.94 -4.66
N PHE A 95 1.44 12.40 -4.37
CA PHE A 95 0.38 11.51 -3.88
C PHE A 95 -0.18 10.60 -4.99
N LEU A 96 0.29 10.75 -6.24
CA LEU A 96 -0.18 9.93 -7.36
C LEU A 96 0.48 8.54 -7.36
N PHE A 97 1.79 8.49 -7.03
CA PHE A 97 2.61 7.30 -7.16
C PHE A 97 3.42 7.08 -5.88
N PRO A 98 2.80 6.53 -4.82
CA PRO A 98 3.55 6.23 -3.61
C PRO A 98 4.62 5.18 -3.92
N ILE A 99 5.82 5.39 -3.39
CA ILE A 99 6.83 4.34 -3.42
C ILE A 99 6.53 3.39 -2.27
N ILE A 100 6.19 2.16 -2.64
CA ILE A 100 5.85 1.11 -1.68
C ILE A 100 6.95 0.07 -1.73
N THR A 101 7.53 -0.23 -0.57
CA THR A 101 8.54 -1.27 -0.42
C THR A 101 8.09 -2.30 0.61
N LEU A 102 8.16 -3.55 0.23
CA LEU A 102 7.88 -4.70 1.07
C LEU A 102 8.97 -5.75 0.84
N ARG A 103 9.61 -6.21 1.94
CA ARG A 103 10.70 -7.21 1.86
C ARG A 103 11.85 -6.82 0.91
N GLY A 104 12.16 -5.52 0.81
CA GLY A 104 13.19 -5.00 -0.08
C GLY A 104 12.86 -5.03 -1.57
N VAL A 105 11.64 -5.44 -1.94
CA VAL A 105 11.09 -5.27 -3.28
C VAL A 105 10.42 -3.91 -3.36
N THR A 106 10.91 -3.03 -4.22
CA THR A 106 10.52 -1.63 -4.27
C THR A 106 9.90 -1.25 -5.62
N SER A 107 9.16 -0.14 -5.61
CA SER A 107 8.71 0.57 -6.79
C SER A 107 9.61 1.78 -7.02
N ALA A 108 9.76 2.23 -8.25
CA ALA A 108 10.34 3.54 -8.53
C ALA A 108 9.26 4.62 -8.50
N GLN A 109 9.62 5.88 -8.49
CA GLN A 109 8.69 7.00 -8.61
C GLN A 109 8.04 7.03 -10.00
N ASP A 110 6.85 7.64 -10.14
CA ASP A 110 6.09 7.79 -11.40
C ASP A 110 5.73 6.49 -12.14
N PHE A 111 5.19 5.53 -11.49
CA PHE A 111 5.39 4.14 -11.71
C PHE A 111 4.23 3.41 -12.40
N TYR A 112 4.53 2.69 -13.48
CA TYR A 112 3.52 1.91 -14.23
C TYR A 112 3.40 0.46 -13.77
N ASN A 113 4.47 -0.09 -13.19
CA ASN A 113 4.54 -1.45 -12.68
C ASN A 113 4.97 -1.44 -11.21
N PRO A 114 4.05 -1.25 -10.25
CA PRO A 114 4.38 -1.20 -8.83
C PRO A 114 4.91 -2.55 -8.33
N ALA A 115 5.65 -2.52 -7.23
CA ALA A 115 6.09 -3.74 -6.55
C ALA A 115 4.94 -4.47 -5.85
N LEU A 116 3.91 -3.72 -5.47
CA LEU A 116 2.72 -4.19 -4.76
C LEU A 116 1.47 -3.68 -5.48
N THR A 117 0.53 -4.58 -5.76
CA THR A 117 -0.74 -4.23 -6.41
C THR A 117 -1.83 -4.02 -5.36
N VAL A 118 -2.63 -2.95 -5.55
CA VAL A 118 -3.80 -2.66 -4.72
C VAL A 118 -5.05 -3.21 -5.38
N TYR A 119 -5.87 -3.90 -4.61
CA TYR A 119 -7.20 -4.37 -4.99
C TYR A 119 -8.25 -3.76 -4.07
N VAL A 120 -9.44 -3.50 -4.60
CA VAL A 120 -10.64 -3.13 -3.83
C VAL A 120 -11.75 -4.08 -4.24
N ASP A 121 -12.27 -4.86 -3.31
CA ASP A 121 -13.35 -5.85 -3.55
C ASP A 121 -13.05 -6.78 -4.76
N GLY A 122 -11.78 -7.17 -4.92
CA GLY A 122 -11.33 -8.03 -6.02
C GLY A 122 -11.03 -7.29 -7.34
N VAL A 123 -11.20 -5.98 -7.41
CA VAL A 123 -10.90 -5.15 -8.59
C VAL A 123 -9.49 -4.55 -8.48
N PRO A 124 -8.57 -4.83 -9.42
CA PRO A 124 -7.24 -4.23 -9.42
C PRO A 124 -7.32 -2.72 -9.67
N GLN A 125 -6.56 -1.96 -8.89
CA GLN A 125 -6.49 -0.52 -9.02
C GLN A 125 -5.35 -0.11 -9.97
N LEU A 126 -5.58 0.96 -10.77
CA LEU A 126 -4.52 1.57 -11.57
C LEU A 126 -3.38 2.07 -10.66
N PRO A 127 -2.11 1.99 -11.09
CA PRO A 127 -0.98 2.52 -10.29
C PRO A 127 -1.16 3.98 -9.87
N THR A 128 -1.69 4.82 -10.75
CA THR A 128 -2.03 6.23 -10.48
C THR A 128 -3.17 6.41 -9.48
N PHE A 129 -3.83 5.33 -9.10
CA PHE A 129 -4.91 5.29 -8.11
C PHE A 129 -4.59 4.34 -6.94
N ALA A 130 -3.35 3.89 -6.79
CA ALA A 130 -2.90 3.14 -5.62
C ALA A 130 -3.03 3.97 -4.33
N ALA A 131 -2.79 5.29 -4.41
CA ALA A 131 -3.06 6.25 -3.35
C ALA A 131 -4.53 6.70 -3.43
N GLN A 132 -5.40 6.13 -2.61
CA GLN A 132 -6.84 6.39 -2.63
C GLN A 132 -7.44 6.57 -1.23
N SER A 133 -8.58 7.23 -1.16
CA SER A 133 -9.37 7.37 0.06
C SER A 133 -9.95 6.02 0.50
N LEU A 134 -9.94 5.72 1.79
CA LEU A 134 -10.54 4.53 2.36
C LEU A 134 -12.00 4.82 2.72
N LEU A 135 -12.93 4.37 1.88
CA LEU A 135 -14.36 4.63 2.00
C LEU A 135 -15.11 3.32 2.31
N GLY A 136 -15.89 3.30 3.39
CA GLY A 136 -16.71 2.14 3.77
C GLY A 136 -15.88 0.86 3.92
N VAL A 137 -14.63 0.99 4.40
CA VAL A 137 -13.71 -0.13 4.55
C VAL A 137 -14.04 -0.95 5.78
N GLU A 138 -14.12 -2.26 5.63
CA GLU A 138 -14.26 -3.21 6.71
C GLU A 138 -12.89 -3.66 7.23
N GLN A 139 -12.00 -4.02 6.29
CA GLN A 139 -10.62 -4.41 6.61
C GLN A 139 -9.68 -4.16 5.42
N VAL A 140 -8.39 -4.06 5.73
CA VAL A 140 -7.31 -4.04 4.76
C VAL A 140 -6.41 -5.25 5.04
N GLU A 141 -6.14 -6.01 3.99
CA GLU A 141 -5.33 -7.23 4.03
C GLU A 141 -4.04 -7.01 3.26
N LEU A 142 -2.90 -7.33 3.86
CA LEU A 142 -1.59 -7.29 3.24
C LEU A 142 -1.05 -8.71 3.09
N LEU A 143 -1.11 -9.28 1.87
CA LEU A 143 -0.41 -10.51 1.53
C LEU A 143 1.05 -10.20 1.20
N LYS A 144 2.00 -10.86 1.84
CA LYS A 144 3.42 -10.57 1.74
C LYS A 144 4.14 -11.57 0.84
N GLY A 145 5.12 -11.07 0.09
CA GLY A 145 5.83 -11.87 -0.91
C GLY A 145 5.03 -12.07 -2.20
N PRO A 146 5.60 -12.73 -3.21
CA PRO A 146 5.01 -12.85 -4.53
C PRO A 146 3.65 -13.56 -4.53
N GLN A 147 2.66 -12.93 -5.13
CA GLN A 147 1.31 -13.45 -5.33
C GLN A 147 0.98 -13.64 -6.82
N GLY A 148 2.00 -13.98 -7.62
CA GLY A 148 1.90 -14.00 -9.08
C GLY A 148 0.90 -15.01 -9.63
N THR A 149 0.65 -16.13 -8.97
CA THR A 149 -0.30 -17.15 -9.43
C THR A 149 -1.74 -16.67 -9.39
N LEU A 150 -2.18 -16.07 -8.29
CA LEU A 150 -3.55 -15.59 -8.13
C LEU A 150 -3.78 -14.20 -8.71
N TYR A 151 -2.80 -13.29 -8.57
CA TYR A 151 -2.96 -11.87 -8.88
C TYR A 151 -2.23 -11.42 -10.15
N GLY A 152 -1.25 -12.20 -10.62
CA GLY A 152 -0.56 -11.96 -11.87
C GLY A 152 0.52 -10.89 -11.75
N LYS A 153 0.49 -9.92 -12.68
CA LYS A 153 1.52 -8.90 -12.80
C LYS A 153 1.58 -7.94 -11.62
N SER A 154 2.77 -7.43 -11.34
CA SER A 154 3.03 -6.37 -10.33
C SER A 154 2.64 -6.75 -8.89
N ALA A 155 2.64 -8.05 -8.59
CA ALA A 155 2.39 -8.59 -7.25
C ALA A 155 3.65 -9.31 -6.70
N GLN A 156 4.83 -8.77 -6.95
CA GLN A 156 6.10 -9.37 -6.55
C GLN A 156 6.44 -9.15 -5.08
N GLY A 157 6.19 -7.97 -4.55
CA GLY A 157 6.35 -7.65 -3.13
C GLY A 157 5.17 -8.15 -2.32
N GLY A 158 3.97 -8.15 -2.92
CA GLY A 158 2.74 -8.54 -2.25
C GLY A 158 1.48 -7.97 -2.90
N VAL A 159 0.38 -8.12 -2.20
CA VAL A 159 -0.94 -7.57 -2.56
C VAL A 159 -1.53 -6.86 -1.36
N LEU A 160 -2.03 -5.65 -1.58
CA LEU A 160 -2.86 -4.92 -0.66
C LEU A 160 -4.32 -5.07 -1.11
N ASN A 161 -5.12 -5.77 -0.32
CA ASN A 161 -6.53 -6.00 -0.63
C ASN A 161 -7.42 -5.21 0.34
N ILE A 162 -8.17 -4.27 -0.17
CA ILE A 162 -9.12 -3.46 0.57
C ILE A 162 -10.48 -4.13 0.45
N VAL A 163 -11.02 -4.57 1.57
CA VAL A 163 -12.35 -5.16 1.67
C VAL A 163 -13.28 -4.10 2.22
N SER A 164 -14.28 -3.74 1.47
CA SER A 164 -15.26 -2.77 1.91
C SER A 164 -16.52 -3.45 2.45
N HIS A 165 -17.20 -2.77 3.37
CA HIS A 165 -18.42 -3.26 3.97
C HIS A 165 -19.46 -3.68 2.90
N LYS A 166 -20.03 -4.86 3.07
CA LYS A 166 -21.04 -5.44 2.19
C LYS A 166 -22.44 -5.14 2.77
N PRO A 167 -23.25 -4.31 2.11
CA PRO A 167 -24.57 -3.94 2.66
C PRO A 167 -25.48 -5.17 2.79
N ASP A 168 -26.18 -5.25 3.91
CA ASP A 168 -27.09 -6.33 4.31
C ASP A 168 -28.42 -5.82 4.91
N ASN A 169 -29.14 -6.67 5.62
CA ASN A 169 -30.39 -6.30 6.29
C ASN A 169 -30.20 -5.39 7.53
N THR A 170 -28.97 -5.18 7.98
CA THR A 170 -28.68 -4.37 9.17
C THR A 170 -28.45 -2.91 8.77
N PRO A 171 -29.37 -1.98 9.08
CA PRO A 171 -29.14 -0.58 8.84
C PRO A 171 -27.96 -0.08 9.69
N GLN A 172 -27.01 0.60 9.06
CA GLN A 172 -25.86 1.19 9.72
C GLN A 172 -25.64 2.60 9.19
N PHE A 173 -25.26 3.49 10.09
CA PHE A 173 -24.87 4.85 9.74
C PHE A 173 -23.67 5.27 10.58
N ALA A 174 -22.69 5.90 9.95
CA ALA A 174 -21.58 6.54 10.63
C ALA A 174 -21.32 7.92 10.04
N ALA A 175 -21.08 8.90 10.91
CA ALA A 175 -20.64 10.23 10.50
C ALA A 175 -19.44 10.64 11.35
N ARG A 176 -18.39 11.14 10.71
CA ARG A 176 -17.17 11.64 11.35
C ARG A 176 -16.91 13.06 10.91
N ALA A 177 -16.58 13.93 11.87
CA ALA A 177 -16.08 15.27 11.61
C ALA A 177 -14.81 15.50 12.44
N GLY A 178 -13.81 16.13 11.86
CA GLY A 178 -12.54 16.36 12.52
C GLY A 178 -11.91 17.69 12.11
N VAL A 179 -11.11 18.22 13.03
CA VAL A 179 -10.26 19.39 12.82
C VAL A 179 -8.85 19.06 13.30
N SER A 180 -7.85 19.65 12.63
CA SER A 180 -6.46 19.45 13.03
C SER A 180 -5.66 20.73 12.90
N SER A 181 -4.47 20.73 13.52
CA SER A 181 -3.45 21.75 13.24
C SER A 181 -3.19 21.81 11.74
N ARG A 182 -2.62 22.90 11.24
CA ARG A 182 -2.44 23.21 9.81
C ARG A 182 -3.77 23.46 9.07
N ASP A 183 -4.75 24.05 9.79
CA ASP A 183 -6.09 24.37 9.28
C ASP A 183 -6.79 23.15 8.65
N GLY A 184 -6.46 21.96 9.15
CA GLY A 184 -7.01 20.70 8.63
C GLY A 184 -8.46 20.50 9.06
N TYR A 185 -9.28 19.99 8.13
CA TYR A 185 -10.61 19.49 8.45
C TYR A 185 -10.92 18.20 7.69
N GLN A 186 -11.71 17.33 8.28
CA GLN A 186 -12.20 16.09 7.68
C GLN A 186 -13.68 15.92 7.97
N VAL A 187 -14.42 15.49 6.95
CA VAL A 187 -15.81 15.08 7.09
C VAL A 187 -15.98 13.75 6.34
N GLN A 188 -16.59 12.77 7.00
CA GLN A 188 -16.92 11.48 6.41
C GLN A 188 -18.34 11.10 6.82
N ALA A 189 -19.10 10.52 5.91
CA ALA A 189 -20.42 9.98 6.18
C ALA A 189 -20.59 8.67 5.43
N GLU A 190 -21.14 7.67 6.09
CA GLU A 190 -21.40 6.34 5.55
C GLU A 190 -22.78 5.89 6.00
N GLY A 191 -23.53 5.28 5.08
CA GLY A 191 -24.81 4.65 5.37
C GLY A 191 -24.96 3.38 4.56
N SER A 192 -25.46 2.32 5.17
CA SER A 192 -25.77 1.05 4.51
C SER A 192 -27.02 0.41 5.11
N GLY A 193 -27.69 -0.44 4.34
CA GLY A 193 -28.85 -1.18 4.79
C GLY A 193 -29.75 -1.68 3.68
N PRO A 194 -30.91 -2.27 4.02
CA PRO A 194 -31.88 -2.74 3.06
C PRO A 194 -32.62 -1.57 2.39
N LEU A 195 -32.68 -1.59 1.07
CA LEU A 195 -33.64 -0.79 0.28
C LEU A 195 -34.95 -1.54 0.11
N VAL A 196 -34.86 -2.87 0.03
CA VAL A 196 -35.97 -3.82 0.14
C VAL A 196 -35.46 -4.98 0.98
N GLU A 197 -36.09 -5.21 2.15
CA GLU A 197 -35.69 -6.30 3.06
C GLU A 197 -35.60 -7.63 2.34
N ASP A 198 -34.62 -8.43 2.69
CA ASP A 198 -34.33 -9.77 2.15
C ASP A 198 -34.09 -9.84 0.64
N LEU A 199 -33.90 -8.70 -0.05
CA LEU A 199 -33.79 -8.66 -1.50
C LEU A 199 -32.72 -7.70 -2.01
N LEU A 200 -32.82 -6.41 -1.68
CA LEU A 200 -32.00 -5.35 -2.27
C LEU A 200 -31.41 -4.46 -1.18
N TYR A 201 -30.11 -4.32 -1.23
CA TYR A 201 -29.33 -3.56 -0.25
C TYR A 201 -28.52 -2.47 -0.94
N GLY A 202 -28.24 -1.38 -0.20
CA GLY A 202 -27.45 -0.29 -0.71
C GLY A 202 -26.50 0.27 0.33
N SER A 203 -25.42 0.89 -0.13
CA SER A 203 -24.57 1.73 0.70
C SER A 203 -24.08 2.98 -0.04
N VAL A 204 -23.84 4.03 0.74
CA VAL A 204 -23.25 5.29 0.27
C VAL A 204 -22.16 5.68 1.26
N SER A 205 -20.97 6.03 0.74
CA SER A 205 -19.86 6.54 1.54
C SER A 205 -19.33 7.83 0.92
N LEU A 206 -19.09 8.86 1.73
CA LEU A 206 -18.61 10.17 1.31
C LEU A 206 -17.44 10.60 2.20
N LEU A 207 -16.44 11.26 1.61
CA LEU A 207 -15.30 11.84 2.32
C LEU A 207 -14.92 13.18 1.72
N GLY A 208 -14.67 14.16 2.59
CA GLY A 208 -14.00 15.40 2.30
C GLY A 208 -12.87 15.62 3.29
N ASN A 209 -11.66 15.81 2.82
CA ASN A 209 -10.47 16.08 3.63
C ASN A 209 -9.70 17.25 3.02
N ASP A 210 -9.24 18.18 3.85
CA ASP A 210 -8.39 19.29 3.45
C ASP A 210 -7.36 19.53 4.56
N VAL A 211 -6.09 19.57 4.22
CA VAL A 211 -5.02 19.85 5.17
C VAL A 211 -3.92 20.65 4.48
N ASN A 212 -3.52 21.77 5.07
CA ASN A 212 -2.39 22.56 4.60
C ASN A 212 -1.07 21.82 4.85
N GLY A 213 -0.08 22.07 4.01
CA GLY A 213 1.30 21.67 4.28
C GLY A 213 1.93 22.53 5.38
N ASP A 214 3.21 22.28 5.63
CA ASP A 214 4.02 22.99 6.63
C ASP A 214 5.40 23.39 6.07
N ILE A 215 5.50 23.45 4.74
CA ILE A 215 6.69 23.91 4.04
C ILE A 215 6.49 25.38 3.65
N ARG A 216 7.49 26.21 3.96
CA ARG A 216 7.47 27.64 3.69
C ARG A 216 8.30 28.00 2.48
N SER A 217 7.92 29.04 1.76
CA SER A 217 8.70 29.66 0.70
C SER A 217 8.54 31.18 0.71
N ASP A 218 9.64 31.87 0.91
CA ASP A 218 9.66 33.35 0.86
C ASP A 218 9.45 33.84 -0.58
N VAL A 219 9.89 33.07 -1.59
CA VAL A 219 9.74 33.42 -3.02
C VAL A 219 8.29 33.34 -3.47
N ILE A 220 7.53 32.38 -2.93
CA ILE A 220 6.11 32.20 -3.23
C ILE A 220 5.25 33.03 -2.27
N GLY A 221 5.76 33.37 -1.10
CA GLY A 221 5.01 34.06 -0.03
C GLY A 221 4.02 33.16 0.69
N SER A 222 4.34 31.87 0.88
CA SER A 222 3.50 30.90 1.55
C SER A 222 4.26 30.10 2.61
N ASP A 223 3.61 29.78 3.71
CA ASP A 223 4.08 28.90 4.78
C ASP A 223 3.29 27.57 4.86
N LYS A 224 2.42 27.31 3.86
CA LYS A 224 1.45 26.23 3.83
C LYS A 224 1.63 25.27 2.65
N LEU A 225 2.79 25.28 1.99
CA LEU A 225 3.05 24.40 0.84
C LEU A 225 3.12 22.94 1.26
N GLY A 226 2.72 22.05 0.33
CA GLY A 226 2.66 20.60 0.53
C GLY A 226 1.31 20.11 1.09
N GLY A 227 0.27 20.95 1.04
CA GLY A 227 -1.08 20.57 1.43
C GLY A 227 -1.77 19.63 0.43
N VAL A 228 -2.81 18.93 0.91
CA VAL A 228 -3.63 18.03 0.09
C VAL A 228 -5.10 18.21 0.44
N ARG A 229 -5.93 18.32 -0.60
CA ARG A 229 -7.38 18.30 -0.54
C ARG A 229 -7.91 17.09 -1.26
N SER A 230 -8.72 16.26 -0.60
CA SER A 230 -9.36 15.07 -1.18
C SER A 230 -10.89 15.14 -1.04
N ARG A 231 -11.58 14.69 -2.06
CA ARG A 231 -13.03 14.50 -2.06
C ARG A 231 -13.34 13.19 -2.75
N ALA A 232 -14.05 12.31 -2.05
CA ALA A 232 -14.36 10.99 -2.56
C ALA A 232 -15.79 10.59 -2.21
N GLY A 233 -16.39 9.76 -3.05
CA GLY A 233 -17.70 9.17 -2.82
C GLY A 233 -17.84 7.85 -3.55
N ASN A 234 -18.58 6.92 -2.94
CA ASN A 234 -18.85 5.60 -3.45
C ASN A 234 -20.30 5.23 -3.18
N VAL A 235 -20.92 4.53 -4.12
CA VAL A 235 -22.27 3.94 -4.00
C VAL A 235 -22.19 2.47 -4.37
N LYS A 236 -22.84 1.60 -3.59
CA LYS A 236 -22.99 0.19 -3.87
C LYS A 236 -24.46 -0.23 -3.85
N LEU A 237 -24.80 -1.13 -4.73
CA LEU A 237 -26.09 -1.84 -4.75
C LEU A 237 -25.81 -3.35 -4.76
N ARG A 238 -26.52 -4.08 -3.94
CA ARG A 238 -26.44 -5.55 -3.87
C ARG A 238 -27.83 -6.13 -3.96
N LEU A 239 -28.06 -6.93 -4.98
CA LEU A 239 -29.28 -7.72 -5.17
C LEU A 239 -28.97 -9.16 -4.77
N ALA A 240 -29.51 -9.61 -3.65
CA ALA A 240 -29.25 -10.93 -3.05
C ALA A 240 -30.51 -11.43 -2.32
N PRO A 241 -31.47 -12.05 -3.03
CA PRO A 241 -32.68 -12.55 -2.40
C PRO A 241 -32.32 -13.61 -1.35
N THR A 242 -32.90 -13.49 -0.16
CA THR A 242 -32.68 -14.44 0.93
C THR A 242 -33.00 -15.87 0.51
N GLY A 243 -32.08 -16.82 0.76
CA GLY A 243 -32.21 -18.21 0.36
C GLY A 243 -31.89 -18.49 -1.10
N SER A 244 -31.56 -17.49 -1.92
CA SER A 244 -31.12 -17.71 -3.29
C SER A 244 -29.63 -18.12 -3.36
N PRO A 245 -29.26 -18.94 -4.36
CA PRO A 245 -27.85 -19.32 -4.54
C PRO A 245 -27.02 -18.24 -5.26
N TRP A 246 -27.57 -17.09 -5.58
CA TRP A 246 -26.92 -16.05 -6.37
C TRP A 246 -27.05 -14.67 -5.75
N GLU A 247 -26.07 -13.83 -6.06
CA GLU A 247 -26.12 -12.40 -5.78
C GLU A 247 -25.49 -11.61 -6.94
N LEU A 248 -25.95 -10.38 -7.11
CA LEU A 248 -25.41 -9.40 -8.05
C LEU A 248 -25.05 -8.13 -7.31
N GLY A 249 -23.88 -7.58 -7.59
CA GLY A 249 -23.40 -6.32 -7.03
C GLY A 249 -23.04 -5.33 -8.11
N LEU A 250 -23.34 -4.06 -7.86
CA LEU A 250 -22.89 -2.93 -8.66
C LEU A 250 -22.23 -1.92 -7.73
N SER A 251 -21.12 -1.37 -8.13
CA SER A 251 -20.47 -0.26 -7.40
C SER A 251 -20.00 0.81 -8.36
N GLY A 252 -20.06 2.05 -7.91
CA GLY A 252 -19.55 3.21 -8.64
C GLY A 252 -18.98 4.25 -7.68
N GLY A 253 -17.83 4.82 -8.03
CA GLY A 253 -17.16 5.78 -7.16
C GLY A 253 -16.38 6.83 -7.93
N ARG A 254 -16.14 7.94 -7.23
CA ARG A 254 -15.26 9.02 -7.67
C ARG A 254 -14.36 9.43 -6.52
N ASP A 255 -13.07 9.58 -6.81
CA ASP A 255 -12.05 10.08 -5.88
C ASP A 255 -11.21 11.14 -6.59
N CYS A 256 -11.22 12.36 -6.08
CA CYS A 256 -10.45 13.48 -6.59
C CYS A 256 -9.54 14.02 -5.49
N ALA A 257 -8.25 14.17 -5.79
CA ALA A 257 -7.27 14.81 -4.94
C ALA A 257 -6.57 15.95 -5.67
N THR A 258 -6.29 17.03 -4.96
CA THR A 258 -5.53 18.20 -5.45
C THR A 258 -4.59 18.64 -4.36
N GLY A 259 -3.36 19.02 -4.69
CA GLY A 259 -2.39 19.47 -3.69
C GLY A 259 -1.17 20.13 -4.31
N ASP A 260 -0.33 20.67 -3.45
CA ASP A 260 0.95 21.31 -3.77
C ASP A 260 2.10 20.30 -3.58
N GLN A 261 2.00 19.18 -4.26
CA GLN A 261 3.03 18.14 -4.16
C GLN A 261 4.24 18.51 -5.03
N GLU A 262 5.32 17.72 -4.97
CA GLU A 262 6.60 18.01 -5.62
C GLU A 262 7.29 19.27 -5.01
N VAL A 263 6.99 19.59 -3.74
CA VAL A 263 7.66 20.68 -3.04
C VAL A 263 8.97 20.16 -2.45
N TYR A 264 10.07 20.61 -3.01
CA TYR A 264 11.41 20.18 -2.63
C TYR A 264 12.14 21.18 -1.73
N THR A 265 12.89 20.68 -0.76
CA THR A 265 13.89 21.40 0.02
C THR A 265 15.28 21.04 -0.48
N LEU A 266 16.31 21.79 -0.11
CA LEU A 266 17.68 21.31 -0.26
C LEU A 266 17.89 20.08 0.63
N PHE A 267 18.61 19.08 0.11
CA PHE A 267 18.78 17.79 0.77
C PHE A 267 19.37 17.89 2.18
N ASP A 268 20.35 18.76 2.38
CA ASP A 268 21.02 18.92 3.68
C ASP A 268 20.29 19.89 4.60
N ASP A 269 19.46 20.80 4.05
CA ASP A 269 18.67 21.78 4.82
C ASP A 269 17.20 21.40 5.00
N TYR A 270 16.85 20.14 4.83
CA TYR A 270 15.46 19.66 4.94
C TYR A 270 14.76 20.00 6.27
N LYS A 271 15.53 20.16 7.37
CA LYS A 271 14.98 20.49 8.69
C LYS A 271 14.41 21.90 8.78
N SER A 272 14.87 22.80 7.93
CA SER A 272 14.33 24.17 7.86
C SER A 272 12.90 24.23 7.32
N ARG A 273 12.42 23.13 6.66
CA ARG A 273 11.13 23.07 5.96
C ARG A 273 10.95 24.23 4.99
N ARG A 274 12.01 24.65 4.32
CA ARG A 274 11.98 25.73 3.33
C ARG A 274 12.05 25.16 1.93
N ALA A 275 11.05 25.46 1.10
CA ALA A 275 11.06 25.07 -0.30
C ALA A 275 12.18 25.75 -1.05
N TYR A 276 12.88 24.99 -1.88
CA TYR A 276 13.84 25.54 -2.84
C TYR A 276 13.11 26.01 -4.07
N VAL A 277 13.05 27.33 -4.26
CA VAL A 277 12.50 27.98 -5.46
C VAL A 277 13.49 29.05 -5.87
N SER A 278 13.90 29.04 -7.14
CA SER A 278 14.79 30.07 -7.66
C SER A 278 14.15 31.47 -7.54
N PRO A 279 14.81 32.45 -6.94
CA PRO A 279 14.29 33.82 -6.84
C PRO A 279 14.14 34.50 -8.22
N HIS A 280 14.85 34.00 -9.23
CA HIS A 280 14.81 34.50 -10.60
C HIS A 280 13.64 33.95 -11.40
N LEU A 281 12.89 32.98 -10.87
CA LEU A 281 11.75 32.40 -11.55
C LEU A 281 10.62 33.45 -11.71
N PRO A 282 10.06 33.67 -12.89
CA PRO A 282 8.91 34.55 -13.07
C PRO A 282 7.71 34.08 -12.24
N GLU A 283 6.88 35.02 -11.78
CA GLU A 283 5.72 34.72 -10.91
C GLU A 283 4.76 33.70 -11.52
N ALA A 284 4.54 33.73 -12.82
CA ALA A 284 3.68 32.79 -13.54
C ALA A 284 4.13 31.33 -13.49
N TYR A 285 5.40 31.07 -13.08
CA TYR A 285 6.01 29.73 -12.96
C TYR A 285 6.32 29.34 -11.51
N ARG A 286 5.74 30.03 -10.53
CA ARG A 286 5.94 29.73 -9.09
C ARG A 286 4.82 28.89 -8.48
N ASP A 287 3.97 28.28 -9.31
CA ASP A 287 2.82 27.49 -8.89
C ASP A 287 3.19 26.00 -8.79
N TYR A 288 2.77 25.38 -7.69
CA TYR A 288 2.82 23.95 -7.48
C TYR A 288 1.41 23.38 -7.59
N ARG A 289 1.20 22.45 -8.47
CA ARG A 289 -0.12 21.83 -8.60
C ARG A 289 -0.02 20.37 -8.99
N GLN A 290 -0.72 19.56 -8.25
CA GLN A 290 -1.09 18.20 -8.66
C GLN A 290 -2.59 18.03 -8.53
N LYS A 291 -3.18 17.39 -9.52
CA LYS A 291 -4.59 17.04 -9.51
C LYS A 291 -4.76 15.63 -10.06
N ARG A 292 -5.54 14.82 -9.35
CA ARG A 292 -6.02 13.52 -9.83
C ARG A 292 -7.52 13.45 -9.63
N CYS A 293 -8.25 12.94 -10.64
CA CYS A 293 -9.63 12.46 -10.49
C CYS A 293 -9.74 11.06 -11.08
N ALA A 294 -10.17 10.12 -10.24
CA ALA A 294 -10.47 8.75 -10.62
C ALA A 294 -11.97 8.52 -10.59
N ASN A 295 -12.49 7.84 -11.61
CA ASN A 295 -13.85 7.32 -11.64
C ASN A 295 -13.76 5.81 -11.80
N SER A 296 -14.45 5.05 -10.97
CA SER A 296 -14.48 3.60 -10.97
C SER A 296 -15.90 3.10 -11.07
N PHE A 297 -16.08 2.00 -11.80
CA PHE A 297 -17.31 1.25 -11.87
C PHE A 297 -16.98 -0.24 -11.85
N ALA A 298 -17.73 -1.03 -11.10
CA ALA A 298 -17.62 -2.49 -11.12
C ALA A 298 -18.98 -3.16 -11.01
N ALA A 299 -19.09 -4.30 -11.68
CA ALA A 299 -20.20 -5.24 -11.56
C ALA A 299 -19.64 -6.60 -11.15
N ASN A 300 -20.26 -7.23 -10.19
CA ASN A 300 -19.91 -8.58 -9.76
C ASN A 300 -21.14 -9.45 -9.66
N GLY A 301 -20.97 -10.72 -9.99
CA GLY A 301 -21.99 -11.75 -9.86
C GLY A 301 -21.41 -12.97 -9.17
N GLN A 302 -22.20 -13.59 -8.31
CA GLN A 302 -21.85 -14.82 -7.64
C GLN A 302 -23.00 -15.83 -7.80
N TYR A 303 -22.65 -17.09 -8.02
CA TYR A 303 -23.60 -18.20 -8.03
C TYR A 303 -23.01 -19.40 -7.29
N ASP A 304 -23.72 -19.88 -6.28
CA ASP A 304 -23.35 -21.02 -5.45
C ASP A 304 -24.12 -22.27 -5.91
N PHE A 305 -23.40 -23.34 -6.19
CA PHE A 305 -23.99 -24.64 -6.54
C PHE A 305 -23.16 -25.78 -5.91
N ASP A 306 -23.83 -26.67 -5.23
CA ASP A 306 -23.19 -27.75 -4.48
C ASP A 306 -21.99 -27.22 -3.62
N GLN A 307 -20.81 -27.75 -3.89
CA GLN A 307 -19.57 -27.33 -3.22
C GLN A 307 -18.81 -26.21 -3.96
N TRP A 308 -19.34 -25.70 -5.05
CA TRP A 308 -18.68 -24.74 -5.92
C TRP A 308 -19.33 -23.35 -5.87
N ARG A 309 -18.53 -22.35 -6.16
CA ARG A 309 -18.93 -20.96 -6.34
C ARG A 309 -18.33 -20.42 -7.63
N VAL A 310 -19.17 -19.87 -8.49
CA VAL A 310 -18.73 -19.06 -9.64
C VAL A 310 -18.79 -17.60 -9.25
N ASN A 311 -17.72 -16.86 -9.50
CA ASN A 311 -17.69 -15.40 -9.39
C ASN A 311 -17.34 -14.81 -10.75
N VAL A 312 -18.05 -13.74 -11.12
CA VAL A 312 -17.78 -12.95 -12.33
C VAL A 312 -17.57 -11.50 -11.89
N ILE A 313 -16.46 -10.88 -12.29
CA ILE A 313 -16.15 -9.48 -12.01
C ILE A 313 -15.86 -8.79 -13.34
N ALA A 314 -16.51 -7.64 -13.56
CA ALA A 314 -16.21 -6.75 -14.67
C ALA A 314 -16.03 -5.33 -14.10
N SER A 315 -14.97 -4.63 -14.49
CA SER A 315 -14.71 -3.28 -14.00
C SER A 315 -14.17 -2.37 -15.07
N SER A 316 -14.41 -1.06 -14.90
CA SER A 316 -13.84 0.02 -15.69
C SER A 316 -13.39 1.16 -14.79
N GLN A 317 -12.14 1.59 -14.95
CA GLN A 317 -11.58 2.75 -14.26
C GLN A 317 -11.08 3.78 -15.26
N ARG A 318 -11.24 5.06 -14.93
CA ARG A 318 -10.68 6.18 -15.68
C ARG A 318 -10.03 7.13 -14.70
N VAL A 319 -8.75 7.42 -14.90
CA VAL A 319 -8.00 8.37 -14.09
C VAL A 319 -7.45 9.47 -14.99
N HIS A 320 -7.66 10.69 -14.57
CA HIS A 320 -7.05 11.86 -15.17
C HIS A 320 -6.15 12.51 -14.14
N THR A 321 -4.90 12.78 -14.52
CA THR A 321 -3.93 13.50 -13.71
C THR A 321 -3.36 14.69 -14.45
N SER A 322 -3.05 15.75 -13.71
CA SER A 322 -2.25 16.87 -14.20
C SER A 322 -1.34 17.35 -13.09
N ARG A 323 -0.11 17.69 -13.42
CA ARG A 323 0.87 18.20 -12.47
C ARG A 323 1.86 19.12 -13.12
N HIS A 324 2.28 20.13 -12.36
CA HIS A 324 3.39 21.01 -12.70
C HIS A 324 4.01 21.55 -11.40
N TRP A 325 5.27 21.88 -11.46
CA TRP A 325 6.00 22.45 -10.33
C TRP A 325 7.27 23.16 -10.79
N PRO A 326 7.73 24.18 -10.07
CA PRO A 326 9.05 24.75 -10.33
C PRO A 326 10.16 23.86 -9.74
N ILE A 327 11.23 23.71 -10.49
CA ILE A 327 12.48 23.15 -10.00
C ILE A 327 13.65 23.94 -10.57
N ASP A 328 14.36 24.68 -9.71
CA ASP A 328 15.39 25.64 -10.07
C ASP A 328 14.88 26.65 -11.14
N ILE A 329 15.44 26.61 -12.34
CA ILE A 329 15.05 27.45 -13.49
C ILE A 329 14.10 26.76 -14.46
N TYR A 330 13.63 25.55 -14.12
CA TYR A 330 12.81 24.71 -14.97
C TYR A 330 11.38 24.56 -14.45
N PHE A 331 10.47 24.23 -15.37
CA PHE A 331 9.06 24.03 -15.08
C PHE A 331 8.50 22.83 -15.86
N PRO A 332 8.62 21.61 -15.30
CA PRO A 332 7.99 20.42 -15.87
C PRO A 332 6.47 20.44 -15.73
N GLN A 333 5.79 19.95 -16.74
CA GLN A 333 4.33 19.84 -16.80
C GLN A 333 3.94 18.47 -17.36
N PHE A 334 2.99 17.80 -16.70
CA PHE A 334 2.47 16.51 -17.15
C PHE A 334 0.95 16.53 -17.19
N SER A 335 0.39 15.88 -18.19
CA SER A 335 -1.04 15.56 -18.27
C SER A 335 -1.21 14.11 -18.69
N GLU A 336 -2.01 13.34 -17.95
CA GLU A 336 -2.18 11.92 -18.20
C GLU A 336 -3.66 11.52 -18.19
N HIS A 337 -3.98 10.58 -19.05
CA HIS A 337 -5.26 9.91 -19.08
C HIS A 337 -5.03 8.40 -19.06
N TRP A 338 -5.70 7.73 -18.15
CA TRP A 338 -5.63 6.30 -17.95
C TRP A 338 -7.03 5.71 -18.02
N LYS A 339 -7.16 4.62 -18.74
CA LYS A 339 -8.38 3.82 -18.78
C LYS A 339 -8.03 2.36 -18.62
N GLN A 340 -8.66 1.69 -17.66
CA GLN A 340 -8.49 0.27 -17.42
C GLN A 340 -9.84 -0.43 -17.50
N ASN A 341 -9.89 -1.55 -18.21
CA ASN A 341 -11.01 -2.49 -18.19
C ASN A 341 -10.50 -3.85 -17.74
N THR A 342 -11.21 -4.48 -16.80
CA THR A 342 -10.83 -5.79 -16.26
C THR A 342 -12.03 -6.71 -16.24
N GLN A 343 -11.84 -7.97 -16.63
CA GLN A 343 -12.80 -9.04 -16.53
C GLN A 343 -12.13 -10.26 -15.89
N GLU A 344 -12.82 -10.86 -14.95
CA GLU A 344 -12.40 -12.11 -14.31
C GLU A 344 -13.59 -13.04 -14.11
N VAL A 345 -13.40 -14.30 -14.45
CA VAL A 345 -14.34 -15.39 -14.11
C VAL A 345 -13.58 -16.38 -13.24
N ARG A 346 -14.10 -16.66 -12.07
CA ARG A 346 -13.52 -17.61 -11.10
C ARG A 346 -14.49 -18.72 -10.77
N LEU A 347 -13.95 -19.92 -10.66
CA LEU A 347 -14.61 -21.08 -10.08
C LEU A 347 -13.81 -21.46 -8.82
N SER A 348 -14.42 -21.41 -7.65
CA SER A 348 -13.78 -21.77 -6.38
C SER A 348 -14.62 -22.75 -5.57
N THR A 349 -13.98 -23.54 -4.72
CA THR A 349 -14.69 -24.27 -3.68
C THR A 349 -15.29 -23.27 -2.69
N ARG A 350 -16.49 -23.57 -2.19
CA ARG A 350 -17.13 -22.75 -1.14
C ARG A 350 -16.43 -22.99 0.19
N ALA A 351 -16.24 -21.94 0.99
CA ALA A 351 -15.82 -22.09 2.38
C ALA A 351 -16.82 -23.00 3.13
N ASN A 352 -16.33 -23.83 4.03
CA ASN A 352 -17.20 -24.64 4.89
C ASN A 352 -17.85 -23.74 5.95
N GLU A 353 -18.98 -23.14 5.63
CA GLU A 353 -19.74 -22.26 6.55
C GLU A 353 -20.42 -23.06 7.67
N THR A 354 -20.57 -24.37 7.51
CA THR A 354 -21.16 -25.25 8.53
C THR A 354 -20.06 -26.09 9.18
N GLY A 355 -19.73 -25.83 10.42
CA GLY A 355 -18.74 -26.53 11.22
C GLY A 355 -19.00 -28.03 11.48
N GLY A 356 -19.68 -28.72 10.59
CA GLY A 356 -20.08 -30.14 10.69
C GLY A 356 -19.83 -31.01 9.48
N ALA A 357 -19.39 -30.49 8.35
CA ALA A 357 -19.04 -31.32 7.19
C ALA A 357 -17.65 -31.92 7.37
N SER A 358 -17.46 -33.19 7.03
CA SER A 358 -16.13 -33.83 6.97
C SER A 358 -15.18 -32.95 6.16
N PRO A 359 -13.94 -32.73 6.61
CA PRO A 359 -12.99 -31.88 5.89
C PRO A 359 -12.84 -32.40 4.46
N ARG A 360 -12.97 -31.52 3.48
CA ARG A 360 -12.73 -31.88 2.08
C ARG A 360 -11.30 -32.33 1.91
N ALA A 361 -11.07 -33.24 0.96
CA ALA A 361 -9.72 -33.67 0.61
C ALA A 361 -8.90 -32.56 -0.06
N TRP A 362 -9.58 -31.56 -0.64
CA TRP A 362 -8.93 -30.43 -1.34
C TRP A 362 -9.88 -29.24 -1.48
N ASP A 363 -9.29 -28.05 -1.58
CA ASP A 363 -9.92 -26.80 -1.96
C ASP A 363 -9.21 -26.20 -3.19
N ALA A 364 -9.95 -25.53 -4.06
CA ALA A 364 -9.38 -25.01 -5.30
C ALA A 364 -10.01 -23.68 -5.72
N VAL A 365 -9.23 -22.93 -6.50
CA VAL A 365 -9.70 -21.81 -7.29
C VAL A 365 -9.10 -21.88 -8.70
N PHE A 366 -9.94 -21.70 -9.71
CA PHE A 366 -9.54 -21.59 -11.11
C PHE A 366 -10.08 -20.29 -11.67
N GLY A 367 -9.35 -19.62 -12.56
CA GLY A 367 -9.80 -18.38 -13.12
C GLY A 367 -9.28 -18.08 -14.51
N LEU A 368 -10.10 -17.31 -15.23
CA LEU A 368 -9.75 -16.65 -16.48
C LEU A 368 -9.77 -15.15 -16.25
N TYR A 369 -8.75 -14.47 -16.72
CA TYR A 369 -8.55 -13.05 -16.46
C TYR A 369 -8.15 -12.31 -17.73
N ARG A 370 -8.76 -11.13 -17.92
CA ARG A 370 -8.39 -10.18 -18.97
C ARG A 370 -8.28 -8.78 -18.36
N GLN A 371 -7.21 -8.07 -18.69
CA GLN A 371 -7.05 -6.65 -18.37
C GLN A 371 -6.52 -5.92 -19.60
N GLU A 372 -7.09 -4.75 -19.86
CA GLU A 372 -6.66 -3.80 -20.88
C GLU A 372 -6.45 -2.45 -20.23
N VAL A 373 -5.31 -1.82 -20.49
CA VAL A 373 -4.98 -0.47 -20.00
C VAL A 373 -4.54 0.39 -21.17
N ASP A 374 -5.28 1.46 -21.41
CA ASP A 374 -4.92 2.54 -22.33
C ASP A 374 -4.37 3.71 -21.52
N MET A 375 -3.21 4.21 -21.90
CA MET A 375 -2.50 5.32 -21.24
C MET A 375 -2.12 6.36 -22.28
N SER A 376 -2.32 7.63 -21.97
CA SER A 376 -1.74 8.74 -22.72
C SER A 376 -1.07 9.71 -21.78
N ARG A 377 0.09 10.25 -22.17
CA ARG A 377 0.82 11.28 -21.43
C ARG A 377 1.28 12.36 -22.40
N GLY A 378 1.04 13.62 -22.00
CA GLY A 378 1.75 14.78 -22.51
C GLY A 378 2.79 15.23 -21.49
N TYR A 379 3.98 15.56 -21.94
CA TYR A 379 5.09 16.06 -21.15
C TYR A 379 5.68 17.30 -21.79
N GLN A 380 5.76 18.38 -21.02
CA GLN A 380 6.41 19.62 -21.41
C GLN A 380 7.48 19.97 -20.36
N PHE A 381 8.66 20.34 -20.83
CA PHE A 381 9.77 20.72 -19.97
C PHE A 381 10.34 22.05 -20.46
N ASP A 382 10.08 23.10 -19.70
CA ASP A 382 10.48 24.45 -20.02
C ASP A 382 11.66 24.89 -19.14
N MET A 383 12.68 25.50 -19.75
CA MET A 383 13.64 26.36 -19.07
C MET A 383 13.08 27.78 -19.12
N VAL A 384 12.87 28.40 -17.95
CA VAL A 384 12.19 29.70 -17.86
C VAL A 384 13.14 30.87 -17.57
N VAL A 385 14.38 30.59 -17.26
CA VAL A 385 15.43 31.60 -17.00
C VAL A 385 16.66 31.28 -17.86
N PRO A 386 17.30 32.22 -18.52
CA PRO A 386 17.04 33.69 -18.57
C PRO A 386 15.85 34.08 -19.48
N SER A 387 15.36 33.17 -20.31
CA SER A 387 14.18 33.37 -21.17
C SER A 387 13.45 32.05 -21.34
N LEU A 388 12.16 32.10 -21.60
CA LEU A 388 11.37 30.91 -21.85
C LEU A 388 11.87 30.16 -23.09
N TYR A 389 12.26 28.90 -22.88
CA TYR A 389 12.68 28.00 -23.93
C TYR A 389 12.12 26.61 -23.69
N ARG A 390 11.37 26.07 -24.65
CA ARG A 390 10.85 24.70 -24.59
C ARG A 390 11.98 23.73 -24.87
N VAL A 391 12.38 22.99 -23.83
CA VAL A 391 13.44 21.98 -23.93
C VAL A 391 12.90 20.67 -24.47
N VAL A 392 11.71 20.25 -24.00
CA VAL A 392 11.01 19.06 -24.48
C VAL A 392 9.51 19.35 -24.59
N ASP A 393 8.90 18.91 -25.69
CA ASP A 393 7.46 18.75 -25.83
C ASP A 393 7.22 17.35 -26.41
N SER A 394 6.57 16.48 -25.67
CA SER A 394 6.42 15.09 -26.05
C SER A 394 5.05 14.54 -25.65
N ALA A 395 4.51 13.69 -26.50
CA ALA A 395 3.28 12.97 -26.23
C ALA A 395 3.43 11.49 -26.57
N SER A 396 2.74 10.65 -25.82
CA SER A 396 2.64 9.23 -26.15
C SER A 396 1.28 8.63 -25.82
N THR A 397 0.97 7.54 -26.51
CA THR A 397 -0.13 6.63 -26.18
C THR A 397 0.43 5.22 -26.05
N ASN A 398 0.17 4.61 -24.89
CA ASN A 398 0.58 3.24 -24.62
C ASN A 398 -0.67 2.40 -24.36
N ARG A 399 -0.70 1.19 -24.90
CA ARG A 399 -1.74 0.21 -24.63
C ARG A 399 -1.10 -1.08 -24.15
N THR A 400 -1.59 -1.62 -23.05
CA THR A 400 -1.18 -2.95 -22.56
C THR A 400 -2.40 -3.84 -22.42
N GLU A 401 -2.25 -5.11 -22.82
CA GLU A 401 -3.27 -6.14 -22.65
C GLU A 401 -2.66 -7.37 -21.97
N SER A 402 -3.35 -7.93 -21.00
CA SER A 402 -2.98 -9.16 -20.29
C SER A 402 -4.13 -10.15 -20.36
N LEU A 403 -3.85 -11.37 -20.86
CA LEU A 403 -4.77 -12.50 -20.84
C LEU A 403 -4.15 -13.60 -19.99
N ALA A 404 -4.90 -14.18 -19.07
CA ALA A 404 -4.37 -15.23 -18.23
C ALA A 404 -5.38 -16.30 -17.88
N ALA A 405 -4.86 -17.52 -17.67
CA ALA A 405 -5.54 -18.62 -17.03
C ALA A 405 -4.72 -19.08 -15.83
N TYR A 406 -5.38 -19.36 -14.71
CA TYR A 406 -4.72 -19.76 -13.48
C TYR A 406 -5.52 -20.80 -12.70
N GLY A 407 -4.83 -21.55 -11.85
CA GLY A 407 -5.42 -22.45 -10.89
C GLY A 407 -4.53 -22.58 -9.66
N ASP A 408 -5.16 -22.74 -8.51
CA ASP A 408 -4.50 -22.95 -7.23
C ASP A 408 -5.31 -23.98 -6.44
N VAL A 409 -4.65 -25.03 -5.94
CA VAL A 409 -5.27 -26.16 -5.26
C VAL A 409 -4.55 -26.43 -3.95
N THR A 410 -5.29 -26.48 -2.86
CA THR A 410 -4.81 -26.92 -1.54
C THR A 410 -5.32 -28.35 -1.28
N TRP A 411 -4.40 -29.27 -1.08
CA TRP A 411 -4.63 -30.67 -0.77
C TRP A 411 -4.52 -30.87 0.74
N HIS A 412 -5.59 -31.27 1.41
CA HIS A 412 -5.61 -31.59 2.83
C HIS A 412 -5.18 -33.06 3.02
N LEU A 413 -3.87 -33.28 3.21
CA LEU A 413 -3.28 -34.60 3.33
C LEU A 413 -3.73 -35.32 4.63
N THR A 414 -3.89 -34.54 5.68
CA THR A 414 -4.42 -34.97 6.99
C THR A 414 -5.16 -33.78 7.63
N SER A 415 -5.78 -33.98 8.77
CA SER A 415 -6.36 -32.87 9.56
C SER A 415 -5.33 -31.83 10.04
N LYS A 416 -4.02 -32.11 9.91
CA LYS A 416 -2.92 -31.26 10.38
C LYS A 416 -1.99 -30.81 9.28
N ALA A 417 -2.03 -31.41 8.09
CA ALA A 417 -1.07 -31.18 7.01
C ALA A 417 -1.78 -30.88 5.71
N ASP A 418 -1.34 -29.86 5.02
CA ASP A 418 -1.80 -29.49 3.70
C ASP A 418 -0.65 -29.07 2.78
N ILE A 419 -0.89 -29.18 1.48
CA ILE A 419 0.02 -28.71 0.44
C ILE A 419 -0.80 -27.87 -0.54
N THR A 420 -0.33 -26.68 -0.85
CA THR A 420 -0.91 -25.81 -1.87
C THR A 420 -0.01 -25.80 -3.10
N THR A 421 -0.62 -25.90 -4.28
CA THR A 421 0.08 -25.77 -5.56
C THR A 421 -0.70 -24.86 -6.49
N GLY A 422 -0.01 -23.91 -7.10
CA GLY A 422 -0.63 -22.97 -8.02
C GLY A 422 0.17 -22.82 -9.31
N LEU A 423 -0.54 -22.57 -10.40
CA LEU A 423 0.03 -22.32 -11.72
C LEU A 423 -0.76 -21.23 -12.44
N ARG A 424 -0.04 -20.33 -13.11
CA ARG A 424 -0.62 -19.30 -13.98
C ARG A 424 0.13 -19.23 -15.29
N PHE A 425 -0.62 -19.16 -16.36
CA PHE A 425 -0.13 -18.72 -17.67
C PHE A 425 -0.65 -17.32 -17.97
N THR A 426 0.20 -16.42 -18.40
CA THR A 426 -0.18 -15.05 -18.79
C THR A 426 0.48 -14.72 -20.13
N ARG A 427 -0.28 -14.11 -21.04
CA ARG A 427 0.21 -13.44 -22.24
C ARG A 427 0.02 -11.94 -22.05
N ASP A 428 1.12 -11.19 -22.09
CA ASP A 428 1.14 -9.73 -22.03
C ASP A 428 1.54 -9.17 -23.39
N GLU A 429 0.82 -8.13 -23.84
CA GLU A 429 1.14 -7.33 -25.03
C GLU A 429 1.26 -5.87 -24.61
N ALA A 430 2.25 -5.16 -25.14
CA ALA A 430 2.44 -3.74 -24.97
C ALA A 430 2.67 -3.07 -26.32
N ARG A 431 2.04 -1.93 -26.54
CA ARG A 431 2.18 -1.10 -27.75
C ARG A 431 2.37 0.35 -27.35
N THR A 432 3.21 1.07 -28.07
CA THR A 432 3.42 2.50 -27.89
C THR A 432 3.40 3.22 -29.22
N ARG A 433 2.92 4.45 -29.21
CA ARG A 433 3.10 5.47 -30.25
C ARG A 433 3.49 6.75 -29.55
N PHE A 434 4.51 7.43 -30.06
CA PHE A 434 5.01 8.67 -29.50
C PHE A 434 5.42 9.64 -30.59
N ASP A 435 5.34 10.91 -30.27
CA ASP A 435 5.86 12.02 -31.06
C ASP A 435 6.31 13.14 -30.11
N GLY A 436 7.25 13.95 -30.56
CA GLY A 436 7.75 15.04 -29.76
C GLY A 436 8.86 15.83 -30.42
N GLU A 437 9.34 16.80 -29.66
CA GLU A 437 10.44 17.68 -30.02
C GLU A 437 11.36 17.86 -28.81
N GLN A 438 12.66 17.75 -29.03
CA GLN A 438 13.69 18.04 -28.05
C GLN A 438 14.65 19.07 -28.59
N MET A 439 14.73 20.25 -27.97
CA MET A 439 15.58 21.38 -28.39
C MET A 439 15.45 21.70 -29.90
N GLY A 440 14.21 21.72 -30.41
CA GLY A 440 13.92 22.01 -31.83
C GLY A 440 14.08 20.79 -32.77
N ASN A 441 14.50 19.63 -32.29
CA ASN A 441 14.63 18.42 -33.09
C ASN A 441 13.45 17.50 -32.87
N GLY A 442 12.64 17.30 -33.91
CA GLY A 442 11.48 16.40 -33.86
C GLY A 442 11.87 14.94 -33.85
N PHE A 443 11.10 14.14 -33.10
CA PHE A 443 11.19 12.68 -33.08
C PHE A 443 9.80 12.05 -33.03
N GLN A 444 9.66 10.87 -33.60
CA GLN A 444 8.41 10.10 -33.55
C GLN A 444 8.68 8.61 -33.73
N GLY A 445 7.73 7.78 -33.31
CA GLY A 445 7.85 6.35 -33.50
C GLY A 445 6.66 5.56 -32.97
N GLN A 446 6.73 4.27 -33.25
CA GLN A 446 5.81 3.28 -32.69
C GLN A 446 6.53 1.95 -32.49
N ALA A 447 6.13 1.20 -31.47
CA ALA A 447 6.67 -0.11 -31.18
C ALA A 447 5.62 -1.02 -30.54
N SER A 448 5.83 -2.33 -30.65
CA SER A 448 5.01 -3.33 -29.99
C SER A 448 5.85 -4.51 -29.56
N SER A 449 5.50 -5.09 -28.42
CA SER A 449 6.14 -6.30 -27.88
C SER A 449 5.12 -7.18 -27.20
N SER A 450 5.37 -8.48 -27.18
CA SER A 450 4.53 -9.43 -26.46
C SER A 450 5.40 -10.47 -25.76
N GLN A 451 4.88 -11.01 -24.66
CA GLN A 451 5.56 -12.10 -23.96
C GLN A 451 4.59 -13.05 -23.30
N ASN A 452 4.99 -14.30 -23.17
CA ASN A 452 4.32 -15.33 -22.40
C ASN A 452 5.09 -15.55 -21.09
N THR A 453 4.33 -15.68 -19.98
CA THR A 453 4.92 -15.89 -18.65
C THR A 453 4.18 -17.02 -17.93
N TRP A 454 4.96 -17.98 -17.43
CA TRP A 454 4.51 -19.01 -16.51
C TRP A 454 4.95 -18.66 -15.10
N LEU A 455 4.04 -18.79 -14.13
CA LEU A 455 4.31 -18.54 -12.72
C LEU A 455 3.83 -19.75 -11.91
N GLY A 456 4.67 -20.19 -10.98
CA GLY A 456 4.39 -21.30 -10.09
C GLY A 456 4.37 -20.86 -8.63
N HIS A 457 3.62 -21.61 -7.84
CA HIS A 457 3.55 -21.48 -6.40
C HIS A 457 3.43 -22.87 -5.77
N VAL A 458 4.22 -23.13 -4.72
CA VAL A 458 4.12 -24.35 -3.90
C VAL A 458 4.29 -23.96 -2.44
N ALA A 459 3.36 -24.38 -1.60
CA ALA A 459 3.44 -24.19 -0.16
C ALA A 459 3.00 -25.45 0.58
N ALA A 460 3.47 -25.60 1.81
CA ALA A 460 3.04 -26.69 2.70
C ALA A 460 2.87 -26.14 4.10
N GLY A 461 1.81 -26.57 4.77
CA GLY A 461 1.49 -26.20 6.14
C GLY A 461 1.37 -27.43 7.06
N TYR A 462 1.73 -27.26 8.32
CA TYR A 462 1.61 -28.28 9.32
C TYR A 462 1.23 -27.72 10.70
N GLN A 463 0.12 -28.23 11.23
CA GLN A 463 -0.38 -27.92 12.58
C GLN A 463 0.28 -28.86 13.58
N PHE A 464 1.39 -28.46 14.22
CA PHE A 464 2.14 -29.35 15.12
C PHE A 464 1.62 -29.31 16.57
N ALA A 465 0.85 -28.27 16.95
CA ALA A 465 0.06 -28.22 18.18
C ALA A 465 -1.22 -27.38 17.93
N PRO A 466 -2.24 -27.44 18.79
CA PRO A 466 -3.50 -26.70 18.57
C PRO A 466 -3.32 -25.20 18.30
N GLN A 467 -2.34 -24.58 18.96
CA GLN A 467 -2.04 -23.14 18.81
C GLN A 467 -0.90 -22.85 17.82
N TRP A 468 -0.18 -23.87 17.32
CA TRP A 468 1.04 -23.69 16.56
C TRP A 468 0.92 -24.26 15.15
N ARG A 469 1.09 -23.41 14.15
CA ARG A 469 1.20 -23.81 12.75
C ARG A 469 2.51 -23.32 12.14
N GLY A 470 3.22 -24.22 11.47
CA GLY A 470 4.37 -23.88 10.64
C GLY A 470 4.04 -24.01 9.17
N TYR A 471 4.73 -23.26 8.32
CA TYR A 471 4.60 -23.37 6.86
C TYR A 471 5.91 -23.08 6.15
N ILE A 472 6.01 -23.57 4.92
CA ILE A 472 7.02 -23.21 3.94
C ILE A 472 6.31 -22.78 2.64
N ASN A 473 6.90 -21.83 1.90
CA ASN A 473 6.32 -21.30 0.69
C ASN A 473 7.40 -20.95 -0.33
N VAL A 474 7.21 -21.35 -1.57
CA VAL A 474 8.03 -20.92 -2.72
C VAL A 474 7.08 -20.35 -3.77
N ALA A 475 7.23 -19.07 -4.07
CA ALA A 475 6.34 -18.36 -4.98
C ALA A 475 7.10 -17.49 -5.99
N GLN A 476 6.55 -17.37 -7.18
CA GLN A 476 7.08 -16.54 -8.25
C GLN A 476 6.22 -15.31 -8.48
N GLY A 477 6.87 -14.20 -8.84
CA GLY A 477 6.24 -12.96 -9.25
C GLY A 477 6.94 -12.35 -10.47
N TYR A 478 6.27 -11.39 -11.11
CA TYR A 478 6.87 -10.65 -12.23
C TYR A 478 6.26 -9.26 -12.38
N LYS A 479 7.03 -8.34 -12.98
CA LYS A 479 6.51 -7.12 -13.59
C LYS A 479 6.60 -7.27 -15.11
N PRO A 480 5.56 -6.88 -15.87
CA PRO A 480 5.55 -7.06 -17.32
C PRO A 480 6.54 -6.15 -18.02
N LEU A 481 6.83 -6.47 -19.27
CA LEU A 481 7.50 -5.58 -20.22
C LEU A 481 6.62 -4.33 -20.49
N GLY A 482 7.22 -3.27 -20.99
CA GLY A 482 6.48 -2.07 -21.36
C GLY A 482 7.34 -1.03 -22.08
N TYR A 483 6.76 0.14 -22.26
CA TYR A 483 7.38 1.31 -22.88
C TYR A 483 7.20 2.53 -21.97
N ASN A 484 8.20 3.39 -21.94
CA ASN A 484 8.10 4.67 -21.24
C ASN A 484 7.04 5.56 -21.84
N LEU A 485 6.37 6.36 -21.01
CA LEU A 485 5.38 7.35 -21.45
C LEU A 485 6.06 8.69 -21.71
N ALA A 486 5.66 9.36 -22.80
CA ALA A 486 6.16 10.66 -23.21
C ALA A 486 7.71 10.74 -23.15
N PRO A 487 8.40 9.91 -23.93
CA PRO A 487 9.86 9.90 -23.94
C PRO A 487 10.41 11.24 -24.39
N SER A 488 11.60 11.63 -23.92
CA SER A 488 12.28 12.85 -24.34
C SER A 488 13.12 12.67 -25.61
N SER A 489 13.34 11.41 -26.02
CA SER A 489 14.08 11.04 -27.22
C SER A 489 13.64 9.69 -27.77
N VAL A 490 14.13 9.28 -28.93
CA VAL A 490 13.93 7.93 -29.47
C VAL A 490 14.60 6.89 -28.59
N ASP A 491 15.70 7.23 -27.92
CA ASP A 491 16.41 6.29 -27.04
C ASP A 491 15.60 6.01 -25.76
N ASP A 492 15.01 7.05 -25.17
CA ASP A 492 14.11 6.93 -24.01
C ASP A 492 12.83 6.14 -24.35
N ALA A 493 12.42 6.13 -25.61
CA ALA A 493 11.26 5.38 -26.08
C ALA A 493 11.50 3.87 -26.21
N LYS A 494 12.74 3.41 -26.06
CA LYS A 494 13.04 1.97 -26.04
C LYS A 494 12.27 1.28 -24.93
N GLY A 495 11.75 0.10 -25.23
CA GLY A 495 11.02 -0.72 -24.25
C GLY A 495 11.95 -1.29 -23.17
N TYR A 496 11.38 -1.58 -22.02
CA TYR A 496 12.00 -2.34 -20.96
C TYR A 496 11.44 -3.77 -20.93
N GLY A 497 12.29 -4.73 -20.57
CA GLY A 497 11.93 -6.13 -20.44
C GLY A 497 11.21 -6.44 -19.12
N ARG A 498 10.69 -7.65 -18.99
CA ARG A 498 10.07 -8.08 -17.73
C ARG A 498 11.11 -8.21 -16.61
N GLU A 499 10.66 -7.92 -15.39
CA GLU A 499 11.34 -8.28 -14.15
C GLU A 499 10.72 -9.57 -13.59
N ARG A 500 11.51 -10.47 -13.02
CA ARG A 500 11.05 -11.74 -12.43
C ARG A 500 11.58 -11.89 -11.02
N SER A 501 10.77 -12.42 -10.11
CA SER A 501 11.20 -12.75 -8.76
C SER A 501 10.80 -14.17 -8.37
N ILE A 502 11.61 -14.74 -7.48
CA ILE A 502 11.28 -15.95 -6.75
C ILE A 502 11.55 -15.70 -5.27
N SER A 503 10.57 -16.07 -4.44
CA SER A 503 10.67 -15.98 -2.99
C SER A 503 10.67 -17.37 -2.38
N TYR A 504 11.53 -17.56 -1.38
CA TYR A 504 11.55 -18.69 -0.48
C TYR A 504 11.23 -18.18 0.91
N GLU A 505 10.26 -18.78 1.57
CA GLU A 505 9.76 -18.36 2.87
C GLU A 505 9.52 -19.55 3.77
N ALA A 506 9.83 -19.41 5.06
CA ALA A 506 9.39 -20.32 6.11
C ALA A 506 8.87 -19.48 7.28
N GLY A 507 7.73 -19.87 7.83
CA GLY A 507 7.10 -19.12 8.90
C GLY A 507 6.42 -20.00 9.94
N VAL A 508 6.14 -19.37 11.06
CA VAL A 508 5.42 -19.98 12.18
C VAL A 508 4.39 -19.00 12.71
N ARG A 509 3.23 -19.53 13.09
CA ARG A 509 2.15 -18.78 13.77
C ARG A 509 1.81 -19.44 15.08
N TYR A 510 1.52 -18.60 16.04
CA TYR A 510 0.94 -18.95 17.32
C TYR A 510 -0.39 -18.18 17.48
N SER A 511 -1.45 -18.89 17.81
CA SER A 511 -2.77 -18.30 18.02
C SER A 511 -3.39 -18.93 19.27
N ALA A 512 -3.60 -18.10 20.29
CA ALA A 512 -4.32 -18.42 21.51
C ALA A 512 -5.29 -17.27 21.85
N ASP A 513 -6.15 -17.45 22.82
CA ASP A 513 -7.22 -16.50 23.14
C ASP A 513 -6.73 -15.08 23.41
N THR A 514 -5.56 -14.92 24.04
CA THR A 514 -4.99 -13.63 24.43
C THR A 514 -3.72 -13.25 23.70
N LEU A 515 -3.15 -14.14 22.87
CA LEU A 515 -1.88 -13.89 22.20
C LEU A 515 -1.91 -14.44 20.78
N ARG A 516 -1.66 -13.57 19.82
CA ARG A 516 -1.31 -13.92 18.46
C ARG A 516 0.11 -13.50 18.16
N ALA A 517 0.87 -14.39 17.54
CA ALA A 517 2.21 -14.08 17.10
C ALA A 517 2.51 -14.78 15.78
N SER A 518 3.25 -14.11 14.91
CA SER A 518 3.74 -14.68 13.66
C SER A 518 5.18 -14.26 13.43
N MET A 519 5.97 -15.15 12.83
CA MET A 519 7.33 -14.88 12.40
C MET A 519 7.58 -15.56 11.08
N ALA A 520 8.26 -14.88 10.14
CA ALA A 520 8.69 -15.45 8.89
C ALA A 520 10.13 -15.06 8.57
N VAL A 521 10.87 -16.01 8.01
CA VAL A 521 12.17 -15.78 7.39
C VAL A 521 11.99 -15.90 5.88
N TYR A 522 12.62 -15.02 5.13
CA TYR A 522 12.44 -15.00 3.67
C TYR A 522 13.74 -14.68 2.92
N ARG A 523 13.77 -15.11 1.67
CA ARG A 523 14.73 -14.70 0.66
C ARG A 523 13.99 -14.44 -0.63
N VAL A 524 14.18 -13.27 -1.22
CA VAL A 524 13.65 -12.88 -2.53
C VAL A 524 14.82 -12.61 -3.48
N ASP A 525 14.89 -13.36 -4.58
CA ASP A 525 15.82 -13.12 -5.69
C ASP A 525 15.04 -12.50 -6.85
N SER A 526 15.39 -11.27 -7.26
CA SER A 526 14.79 -10.59 -8.41
C SER A 526 15.83 -10.44 -9.52
N LYS A 527 15.41 -10.70 -10.76
CA LYS A 527 16.22 -10.59 -11.98
C LYS A 527 15.65 -9.54 -12.90
N ASP A 528 16.55 -8.84 -13.59
CA ASP A 528 16.22 -7.82 -14.57
C ASP A 528 15.33 -6.72 -13.95
N VAL A 529 15.70 -6.26 -12.75
CA VAL A 529 14.92 -5.30 -11.92
C VAL A 529 14.68 -4.02 -12.69
N GLN A 530 13.44 -3.57 -12.69
CA GLN A 530 12.98 -2.35 -13.34
C GLN A 530 13.11 -1.17 -12.35
N LEU A 531 14.07 -0.29 -12.59
CA LEU A 531 14.26 0.96 -11.86
C LEU A 531 14.44 2.11 -12.86
N TYR A 532 14.30 3.34 -12.36
CA TYR A 532 14.65 4.49 -13.15
C TYR A 532 16.15 4.66 -13.27
N GLY A 533 16.60 4.82 -14.52
CA GLY A 533 17.89 5.42 -14.86
C GLY A 533 17.71 6.90 -15.20
N ASP A 534 18.81 7.62 -15.31
CA ASP A 534 18.79 8.98 -15.83
C ASP A 534 18.37 8.92 -17.32
N GLY A 535 17.26 9.59 -17.64
CA GLY A 535 16.80 9.80 -19.00
C GLY A 535 17.44 11.04 -19.60
N ASP A 536 17.21 11.25 -20.90
CA ASP A 536 17.58 12.51 -21.54
C ASP A 536 16.77 13.67 -20.98
N VAL A 537 17.43 14.77 -20.69
CA VAL A 537 16.85 16.09 -20.34
C VAL A 537 15.67 16.01 -19.36
N GLY A 538 15.96 15.75 -18.08
CA GLY A 538 14.99 15.87 -16.98
C GLY A 538 13.85 14.86 -16.97
N ASN A 539 13.86 13.87 -17.85
CA ASN A 539 12.92 12.76 -17.84
C ASN A 539 13.58 11.48 -17.31
N GLN A 540 12.96 10.89 -16.33
CA GLN A 540 13.39 9.59 -15.81
C GLN A 540 12.80 8.46 -16.66
N THR A 541 13.63 7.53 -17.12
CA THR A 541 13.20 6.40 -17.93
C THR A 541 13.34 5.10 -17.16
N LEU A 542 12.34 4.24 -17.27
CA LEU A 542 12.35 2.92 -16.69
C LEU A 542 13.21 1.99 -17.54
N ARG A 543 14.15 1.29 -16.89
CA ARG A 543 15.09 0.36 -17.53
C ARG A 543 15.28 -0.89 -16.67
N ASN A 544 15.78 -1.97 -17.26
CA ASN A 544 16.23 -3.13 -16.51
C ASN A 544 17.67 -2.88 -16.06
N VAL A 545 17.89 -2.68 -14.75
CA VAL A 545 19.20 -2.24 -14.23
C VAL A 545 20.06 -3.36 -13.68
N GLY A 546 19.52 -4.56 -13.48
CA GLY A 546 20.29 -5.70 -12.95
C GLY A 546 19.50 -6.63 -12.05
N ASP A 547 20.16 -7.30 -11.14
CA ASP A 547 19.57 -8.30 -10.24
C ASP A 547 19.73 -7.89 -8.79
N THR A 548 18.73 -8.18 -7.97
CA THR A 548 18.76 -7.91 -6.52
C THR A 548 18.50 -9.18 -5.71
N ARG A 549 18.97 -9.16 -4.47
CA ARG A 549 18.60 -10.16 -3.45
C ARG A 549 18.22 -9.44 -2.18
N SER A 550 17.12 -9.90 -1.61
CA SER A 550 16.67 -9.50 -0.29
C SER A 550 16.57 -10.72 0.62
N VAL A 551 17.12 -10.64 1.81
CA VAL A 551 17.02 -11.67 2.86
C VAL A 551 16.61 -11.00 4.14
N GLY A 552 15.61 -11.54 4.82
CA GLY A 552 15.11 -10.89 6.02
C GLY A 552 14.29 -11.80 6.94
N VAL A 553 13.92 -11.19 8.05
CA VAL A 553 13.03 -11.75 9.06
C VAL A 553 11.97 -10.70 9.36
N GLU A 554 10.73 -11.11 9.48
CA GLU A 554 9.63 -10.27 9.92
C GLU A 554 8.83 -10.95 11.03
N PHE A 555 8.21 -10.17 11.88
CA PHE A 555 7.36 -10.65 12.95
C PHE A 555 6.21 -9.69 13.24
N ASN A 556 5.11 -10.23 13.73
CA ASN A 556 3.97 -9.49 14.29
C ASN A 556 3.46 -10.21 15.52
N THR A 557 3.10 -9.44 16.54
CA THR A 557 2.57 -9.95 17.80
C THR A 557 1.49 -9.00 18.30
N GLU A 558 0.39 -9.57 18.75
CA GLU A 558 -0.69 -8.89 19.47
C GLU A 558 -1.00 -9.66 20.74
N TRP A 559 -0.95 -8.97 21.87
CA TRP A 559 -1.07 -9.59 23.18
C TRP A 559 -2.02 -8.80 24.10
N ASP A 560 -3.15 -9.39 24.43
CA ASP A 560 -4.05 -8.90 25.47
C ASP A 560 -3.48 -9.23 26.84
N ILE A 561 -2.65 -8.31 27.40
CA ILE A 561 -1.98 -8.49 28.70
C ILE A 561 -3.03 -8.59 29.80
N THR A 562 -4.09 -7.79 29.67
CA THR A 562 -5.27 -7.78 30.52
C THR A 562 -6.51 -7.63 29.65
N ARG A 563 -7.70 -7.75 30.23
CA ARG A 563 -8.96 -7.46 29.53
C ARG A 563 -9.08 -5.99 29.04
N GLN A 564 -8.22 -5.10 29.55
CA GLN A 564 -8.27 -3.66 29.26
C GLN A 564 -7.09 -3.18 28.43
N TRP A 565 -6.01 -3.96 28.27
CA TRP A 565 -4.79 -3.51 27.65
C TRP A 565 -4.26 -4.53 26.64
N THR A 566 -4.09 -4.07 25.42
CA THR A 566 -3.45 -4.79 24.31
C THR A 566 -2.11 -4.16 24.01
N LEU A 567 -1.05 -4.97 23.93
CA LEU A 567 0.23 -4.58 23.37
C LEU A 567 0.40 -5.20 21.99
N SER A 568 0.89 -4.43 21.05
CA SER A 568 1.30 -4.94 19.75
C SER A 568 2.75 -4.57 19.45
N ALA A 569 3.44 -5.50 18.81
CA ALA A 569 4.80 -5.33 18.32
C ALA A 569 4.89 -5.96 16.94
N GLY A 570 5.44 -5.21 15.99
CA GLY A 570 5.68 -5.71 14.64
C GLY A 570 6.92 -5.08 14.04
N GLY A 571 7.56 -5.80 13.13
CA GLY A 571 8.75 -5.28 12.51
C GLY A 571 9.46 -6.25 11.59
N PHE A 572 10.57 -5.78 11.04
CA PHE A 572 11.41 -6.56 10.14
C PHE A 572 12.88 -6.17 10.25
N VAL A 573 13.74 -7.11 9.86
CA VAL A 573 15.15 -6.86 9.52
C VAL A 573 15.36 -7.37 8.10
N ASN A 574 15.99 -6.55 7.25
CA ASN A 574 16.12 -6.82 5.84
C ASN A 574 17.49 -6.42 5.31
N ASP A 575 18.10 -7.29 4.50
CA ASP A 575 19.31 -7.01 3.72
C ASP A 575 18.97 -7.15 2.23
N ALA A 576 18.70 -6.01 1.58
CA ALA A 576 18.35 -5.92 0.17
C ALA A 576 19.48 -5.24 -0.61
N THR A 577 20.15 -5.98 -1.49
CA THR A 577 21.34 -5.50 -2.20
C THR A 577 21.33 -5.90 -3.67
N PHE A 578 21.99 -5.11 -4.52
CA PHE A 578 22.25 -5.46 -5.90
C PHE A 578 23.26 -6.61 -5.97
N ARG A 579 22.97 -7.61 -6.79
CA ARG A 579 23.88 -8.72 -7.12
C ARG A 579 24.55 -8.53 -8.46
N ARG A 580 23.87 -7.86 -9.37
CA ARG A 580 24.32 -7.42 -10.67
C ARG A 580 23.76 -6.01 -10.89
N PHE A 581 24.57 -5.11 -11.44
CA PHE A 581 24.14 -3.78 -11.83
C PHE A 581 24.74 -3.45 -13.19
N GLU A 582 23.92 -3.13 -14.18
CA GLU A 582 24.33 -2.99 -15.59
C GLU A 582 24.12 -1.57 -16.13
N ASP A 583 23.34 -0.74 -15.45
CA ASP A 583 23.12 0.65 -15.88
C ASP A 583 24.30 1.55 -15.44
N SER A 584 25.32 1.63 -16.31
CA SER A 584 26.50 2.47 -16.04
C SER A 584 26.21 3.97 -16.08
N SER A 585 25.08 4.39 -16.66
CA SER A 585 24.66 5.79 -16.66
C SER A 585 24.15 6.23 -15.29
N ALA A 586 23.43 5.36 -14.60
CA ALA A 586 22.95 5.62 -13.25
C ALA A 586 24.05 5.44 -12.18
N CYS A 587 24.91 4.45 -12.35
CA CYS A 587 26.01 4.20 -11.39
C CYS A 587 27.06 3.23 -11.92
N THR A 588 28.32 3.59 -11.75
CA THR A 588 29.44 2.67 -12.00
C THR A 588 29.83 1.99 -10.68
N GLY A 589 29.78 0.66 -10.65
CA GLY A 589 30.22 -0.14 -9.49
C GLY A 589 29.17 -0.35 -8.39
N CYS A 590 27.89 -0.16 -8.68
CA CYS A 590 26.79 -0.32 -7.71
C CYS A 590 26.46 -1.77 -7.31
N LYS A 591 27.20 -2.75 -7.77
CA LYS A 591 27.13 -4.12 -7.25
C LYS A 591 27.42 -4.12 -5.76
N HIS A 592 26.53 -4.72 -4.97
CA HIS A 592 26.50 -4.78 -3.50
C HIS A 592 26.01 -3.52 -2.79
N ASN A 593 25.63 -2.47 -3.51
CA ASN A 593 24.91 -1.35 -2.91
C ASN A 593 23.52 -1.80 -2.43
N ASP A 594 23.02 -1.10 -1.40
CA ASP A 594 21.67 -1.28 -0.91
C ASP A 594 20.65 -0.89 -2.01
N VAL A 595 19.56 -1.63 -2.10
CA VAL A 595 18.42 -1.26 -2.95
C VAL A 595 17.81 0.04 -2.44
N PRO A 596 17.56 1.04 -3.29
CA PRO A 596 16.93 2.29 -2.88
C PRO A 596 15.59 2.07 -2.20
N MET A 597 15.23 2.96 -1.26
CA MET A 597 13.95 2.96 -0.54
C MET A 597 13.66 1.67 0.25
N ALA A 598 14.68 0.88 0.58
CA ALA A 598 14.60 -0.37 1.34
C ALA A 598 15.28 -0.23 2.70
N PRO A 599 14.57 0.20 3.76
CA PRO A 599 15.13 0.28 5.10
C PRO A 599 15.64 -1.08 5.57
N ARG A 600 16.81 -1.09 6.26
CA ARG A 600 17.40 -2.34 6.78
C ARG A 600 16.61 -2.93 7.94
N TYR A 601 15.80 -2.14 8.63
CA TYR A 601 14.87 -2.61 9.65
C TYR A 601 13.73 -1.62 9.86
N GLY A 602 12.62 -2.13 10.35
CA GLY A 602 11.49 -1.37 10.88
C GLY A 602 11.00 -2.03 12.15
N LEU A 603 10.54 -1.22 13.11
CA LEU A 603 9.96 -1.67 14.36
C LEU A 603 8.82 -0.75 14.76
N THR A 604 7.67 -1.31 15.05
CA THR A 604 6.54 -0.60 15.66
C THR A 604 6.18 -1.29 16.97
N LEU A 605 6.03 -0.49 18.00
CA LEU A 605 5.50 -0.91 19.30
C LEU A 605 4.28 -0.06 19.58
N ALA A 606 3.17 -0.68 19.93
CA ALA A 606 1.96 0.05 20.31
C ALA A 606 1.33 -0.54 21.58
N ALA A 607 0.70 0.34 22.34
CA ALA A 607 -0.11 0.00 23.50
C ALA A 607 -1.49 0.65 23.33
N LYS A 608 -2.55 -0.12 23.52
CA LYS A 608 -3.94 0.32 23.45
C LYS A 608 -4.65 -0.07 24.73
N GLY A 609 -5.42 0.87 25.29
CA GLY A 609 -6.29 0.62 26.44
C GLY A 609 -7.75 0.62 26.02
N ASN A 610 -8.57 -0.13 26.77
CA ASN A 610 -10.03 -0.09 26.71
C ASN A 610 -10.54 -0.06 28.16
N VAL A 611 -10.57 1.15 28.74
CA VAL A 611 -10.80 1.38 30.17
C VAL A 611 -12.18 1.93 30.38
N ARG A 612 -13.04 1.18 31.10
CA ARG A 612 -14.36 1.66 31.49
C ARG A 612 -14.25 2.58 32.72
N VAL A 613 -14.81 3.78 32.62
CA VAL A 613 -14.87 4.76 33.70
C VAL A 613 -16.34 5.18 33.90
N GLY A 614 -16.98 4.62 34.89
CA GLY A 614 -18.45 4.74 35.06
C GLY A 614 -19.15 4.09 33.84
N ASP A 615 -20.06 4.86 33.23
CA ASP A 615 -20.80 4.43 32.03
C ASP A 615 -20.09 4.76 30.70
N THR A 616 -18.87 5.30 30.76
CA THR A 616 -18.12 5.71 29.59
C THR A 616 -16.90 4.85 29.36
N VAL A 617 -16.37 4.86 28.12
CA VAL A 617 -15.17 4.13 27.76
C VAL A 617 -14.08 5.11 27.34
N LEU A 618 -12.88 4.93 27.88
CA LEU A 618 -11.66 5.61 27.47
C LEU A 618 -10.74 4.63 26.74
N ARG A 619 -10.25 5.01 25.57
CA ARG A 619 -9.27 4.23 24.80
C ARG A 619 -8.00 5.05 24.57
N PRO A 620 -7.07 5.06 25.56
CA PRO A 620 -5.73 5.61 25.35
C PRO A 620 -4.92 4.73 24.42
N GLN A 621 -4.10 5.38 23.59
CA GLN A 621 -3.19 4.67 22.68
C GLN A 621 -1.86 5.41 22.52
N LEU A 622 -0.80 4.64 22.34
CA LEU A 622 0.55 5.12 22.06
C LEU A 622 1.20 4.18 21.04
N SER A 623 1.81 4.76 20.01
CA SER A 623 2.58 4.02 19.00
C SER A 623 3.95 4.65 18.84
N VAL A 624 4.98 3.83 18.79
CA VAL A 624 6.38 4.22 18.53
C VAL A 624 6.87 3.44 17.33
N ARG A 625 7.15 4.15 16.22
CA ARG A 625 7.68 3.57 15.00
C ARG A 625 9.12 4.01 14.77
N ARG A 626 10.00 3.03 14.57
CA ARG A 626 11.40 3.26 14.22
C ARG A 626 11.72 2.68 12.86
N THR A 627 12.19 3.52 11.95
CA THR A 627 12.63 3.14 10.61
C THR A 627 14.15 3.21 10.52
N GLY A 628 14.77 2.17 9.98
CA GLY A 628 16.21 2.08 9.77
C GLY A 628 16.72 3.05 8.71
N ALA A 629 18.03 3.25 8.68
CA ALA A 629 18.65 4.02 7.63
C ALA A 629 18.49 3.33 6.27
N HIS A 630 18.35 4.14 5.22
CA HIS A 630 18.23 3.69 3.82
C HIS A 630 18.73 4.76 2.86
N TYR A 631 18.84 4.42 1.59
CA TYR A 631 19.26 5.31 0.53
C TYR A 631 18.11 5.60 -0.43
N PHE A 632 18.17 6.75 -1.11
CA PHE A 632 17.19 7.15 -2.12
C PHE A 632 17.64 6.84 -3.54
N ASP A 633 18.93 6.60 -3.75
CA ASP A 633 19.57 6.37 -5.04
C ASP A 633 20.35 5.05 -5.09
N SER A 634 20.54 4.50 -6.27
CA SER A 634 21.29 3.25 -6.48
C SER A 634 22.79 3.40 -6.19
N ALA A 635 23.32 4.61 -6.28
CA ALA A 635 24.72 4.92 -5.94
C ALA A 635 24.99 4.95 -4.44
N ASN A 636 23.94 4.95 -3.62
CA ASN A 636 23.98 5.05 -2.16
C ASN A 636 24.66 6.34 -1.66
N THR A 637 24.45 7.43 -2.36
CA THR A 637 24.97 8.76 -2.01
C THR A 637 23.97 9.58 -1.19
N LEU A 638 22.67 9.44 -1.48
CA LEU A 638 21.60 10.17 -0.82
C LEU A 638 20.99 9.33 0.31
N ARG A 639 21.43 9.58 1.53
CA ARG A 639 21.11 8.74 2.69
C ARG A 639 20.11 9.42 3.62
N GLN A 640 19.06 8.70 4.03
CA GLN A 640 18.24 8.98 5.20
C GLN A 640 18.78 8.20 6.41
N ASN A 641 19.10 8.90 7.49
CA ASN A 641 19.47 8.27 8.76
C ASN A 641 18.22 7.67 9.44
N ALA A 642 18.43 6.67 10.30
CA ALA A 642 17.37 6.09 11.09
C ALA A 642 16.61 7.16 11.91
N TYR A 643 15.29 7.02 11.99
CA TYR A 643 14.44 7.95 12.71
C TYR A 643 13.35 7.23 13.50
N THR A 644 12.77 7.93 14.47
CA THR A 644 11.66 7.43 15.29
C THR A 644 10.52 8.44 15.25
N VAL A 645 9.31 7.97 15.05
CA VAL A 645 8.06 8.73 15.11
C VAL A 645 7.23 8.19 16.26
N VAL A 646 6.61 9.09 17.01
CA VAL A 646 5.72 8.74 18.12
C VAL A 646 4.36 9.34 17.83
N ASP A 647 3.33 8.50 17.90
CA ASP A 647 1.93 8.88 17.75
C ASP A 647 1.18 8.54 19.04
N ALA A 648 0.26 9.41 19.47
CA ALA A 648 -0.54 9.21 20.67
C ALA A 648 -1.99 9.62 20.43
N GLY A 649 -2.92 8.97 21.12
CA GLY A 649 -4.34 9.29 21.04
C GLY A 649 -5.09 8.93 22.31
N LEU A 650 -6.22 9.60 22.48
CA LEU A 650 -7.20 9.30 23.53
C LEU A 650 -8.61 9.42 22.94
N ALA A 651 -9.27 8.29 22.76
CA ALA A 651 -10.67 8.27 22.41
C ALA A 651 -11.52 8.17 23.69
N TRP A 652 -12.62 8.91 23.71
CA TRP A 652 -13.61 8.91 24.76
C TRP A 652 -14.98 8.65 24.16
N SER A 653 -15.64 7.59 24.61
CA SER A 653 -17.01 7.25 24.22
C SER A 653 -17.95 7.56 25.37
N PRO A 654 -18.55 8.77 25.40
CA PRO A 654 -19.52 9.18 26.44
C PRO A 654 -20.83 8.37 26.36
N THR A 655 -21.17 7.89 25.17
CA THR A 655 -22.29 6.98 24.90
C THR A 655 -21.86 5.89 23.92
N SER A 656 -22.72 4.89 23.73
CA SER A 656 -22.48 3.82 22.74
C SER A 656 -22.39 4.33 21.29
N ASN A 657 -22.98 5.49 21.02
CA ASN A 657 -23.11 6.04 19.66
C ASN A 657 -22.14 7.18 19.35
N LEU A 658 -21.52 7.80 20.35
CA LEU A 658 -20.65 8.96 20.17
C LEU A 658 -19.24 8.67 20.69
N GLU A 659 -18.25 8.94 19.86
CA GLU A 659 -16.85 8.92 20.23
C GLU A 659 -16.17 10.23 19.89
N LEU A 660 -15.38 10.73 20.81
CA LEU A 660 -14.51 11.89 20.65
C LEU A 660 -13.06 11.45 20.77
N MET A 661 -12.23 11.72 19.78
CA MET A 661 -10.82 11.31 19.79
C MET A 661 -9.89 12.52 19.63
N LEU A 662 -9.08 12.76 20.65
CA LEU A 662 -7.92 13.65 20.60
C LEU A 662 -6.70 12.83 20.15
N TYR A 663 -5.97 13.30 19.13
CA TYR A 663 -4.80 12.59 18.63
C TYR A 663 -3.64 13.55 18.34
N ALA A 664 -2.42 13.01 18.39
CA ALA A 664 -1.21 13.69 17.97
C ALA A 664 -0.36 12.71 17.13
N GLN A 665 -0.14 13.04 15.89
CA GLN A 665 0.77 12.33 14.98
C GLN A 665 2.11 13.04 14.96
N ASN A 666 3.21 12.26 14.88
CA ASN A 666 4.57 12.77 14.99
C ASN A 666 4.72 13.71 16.20
N LEU A 667 4.32 13.24 17.39
CA LEU A 667 4.25 14.01 18.64
C LEU A 667 5.55 14.74 18.96
N THR A 668 6.69 14.15 18.62
CA THR A 668 8.04 14.71 18.86
C THR A 668 8.51 15.68 17.77
N ASP A 669 7.68 15.98 16.78
CA ASP A 669 7.99 16.84 15.62
C ASP A 669 9.27 16.43 14.90
N LYS A 670 9.45 15.12 14.69
CA LYS A 670 10.63 14.59 14.04
C LYS A 670 10.66 14.94 12.56
N ALA A 671 11.65 15.71 12.13
CA ALA A 671 11.92 15.93 10.71
C ALA A 671 12.73 14.76 10.14
N TYR A 672 12.29 14.22 9.01
CA TYR A 672 13.00 13.20 8.21
C TYR A 672 12.63 13.35 6.74
N ARG A 673 13.52 12.90 5.86
CA ARG A 673 13.28 12.93 4.41
C ARG A 673 12.44 11.73 4.01
N THR A 674 11.46 11.95 3.17
CA THR A 674 10.63 10.88 2.56
C THR A 674 11.11 10.50 1.18
N TYR A 675 11.77 11.43 0.48
CA TYR A 675 12.35 11.24 -0.84
C TYR A 675 13.61 12.10 -1.00
N GLY A 676 14.49 11.69 -1.90
CA GLY A 676 15.70 12.46 -2.24
C GLY A 676 16.21 12.09 -3.62
N PHE A 677 16.69 13.09 -4.39
CA PHE A 677 17.30 12.90 -5.69
C PHE A 677 18.35 13.96 -5.98
N SER A 678 19.24 13.66 -6.91
CA SER A 678 20.26 14.60 -7.42
C SER A 678 19.78 15.22 -8.73
N TYR A 679 19.96 16.51 -8.89
CA TYR A 679 19.64 17.24 -10.12
C TYR A 679 20.92 17.86 -10.71
N GLY A 680 21.91 17.02 -10.96
CA GLY A 680 23.18 17.38 -11.57
C GLY A 680 23.90 18.52 -10.81
N ALA A 681 24.35 19.53 -11.54
CA ALA A 681 25.07 20.67 -10.98
C ALA A 681 24.21 21.58 -10.10
N THR A 682 22.89 21.50 -10.17
CA THR A 682 21.95 22.29 -9.34
C THR A 682 21.98 21.86 -7.89
N GLY A 683 22.28 20.59 -7.61
CA GLY A 683 22.40 20.06 -6.26
C GLY A 683 21.47 18.90 -5.95
N ASN A 684 21.41 18.55 -4.66
CA ASN A 684 20.59 17.47 -4.15
C ASN A 684 19.36 18.03 -3.46
N PHE A 685 18.21 17.41 -3.74
CA PHE A 685 16.90 17.82 -3.24
C PHE A 685 16.25 16.72 -2.43
N ALA A 686 15.38 17.13 -1.52
CA ALA A 686 14.62 16.22 -0.69
C ALA A 686 13.16 16.69 -0.51
N GLN A 687 12.30 15.75 -0.24
CA GLN A 687 11.02 16.00 0.40
C GLN A 687 11.07 15.64 1.88
N VAL A 688 10.29 16.37 2.66
CA VAL A 688 10.26 16.26 4.11
C VAL A 688 8.88 15.77 4.53
N ALA A 689 8.86 14.82 5.47
CA ALA A 689 7.62 14.37 6.09
C ALA A 689 6.92 15.54 6.81
N PRO A 690 5.58 15.52 6.88
CA PRO A 690 4.83 16.47 7.68
C PRO A 690 5.31 16.50 9.13
N GLY A 691 5.30 17.68 9.75
CA GLY A 691 5.59 17.86 11.18
C GLY A 691 4.47 17.35 12.06
N ARG A 692 4.56 17.65 13.35
CA ARG A 692 3.55 17.28 14.32
C ARG A 692 2.17 17.79 13.90
N THR A 693 1.19 16.88 13.91
CA THR A 693 -0.22 17.19 13.69
C THR A 693 -1.01 16.83 14.95
N VAL A 694 -1.75 17.77 15.50
CA VAL A 694 -2.67 17.53 16.60
C VAL A 694 -4.09 17.75 16.09
N GLY A 695 -5.02 16.87 16.42
CA GLY A 695 -6.39 16.97 15.94
C GLY A 695 -7.41 16.39 16.91
N LEU A 696 -8.67 16.75 16.66
CA LEU A 696 -9.84 16.26 17.36
C LEU A 696 -10.82 15.73 16.31
N THR A 697 -11.33 14.53 16.51
CA THR A 697 -12.43 13.96 15.72
C THR A 697 -13.61 13.61 16.59
N ALA A 698 -14.81 13.79 16.05
CA ALA A 698 -16.06 13.29 16.61
C ALA A 698 -16.66 12.29 15.62
N THR A 699 -16.99 11.09 16.10
CA THR A 699 -17.62 10.03 15.30
C THR A 699 -18.96 9.66 15.97
N TYR A 700 -20.03 9.70 15.19
CA TYR A 700 -21.34 9.20 15.56
C TYR A 700 -21.64 7.93 14.77
N MET A 701 -22.11 6.89 15.45
CA MET A 701 -22.45 5.57 14.86
C MET A 701 -23.84 5.14 15.33
N TYR A 702 -24.63 4.59 14.39
CA TYR A 702 -25.97 4.05 14.63
C TYR A 702 -26.13 2.68 14.00
#